data_88442af485ecb35bea6a4093fb295111
#
_entry.id   88442af485ecb35bea6a4093fb295111
#
_cell.length_a   1.000
_cell.length_b   1.000
_cell.length_c   1.000
_cell.angle_alpha   90.00
_cell.angle_beta   90.00
_cell.angle_gamma   90.00
#
_symmetry.space_group_name_H-M   'P 1'
#
loop_
_entity.id
_entity.type
_entity.pdbx_description
1 polymer ?
#
loop_
_entity_poly.entity_id
_entity_poly.type
_entity_poly.pdbx_seq_one_letter_code
_entity_poly.pdbx_strand_id
1 'polypeptide(L)'
;MVSVGRHKNIKLLSYSEVEEVSGYIGNFNVRVRRKPRYIDESVCTGCGECARVCPVEILNPFDLNLSTRKATYRHSPQAVPGAYTIEKRGIAPCRDACPTDQRAQGYIALVRQKRYADAYWAIRREHPFPSVCGRVCNHRCEDACSRGKVDEPVNIMGIKRFVADWAYEHRDELANMRDKSLAGTPFEEDPSPTGKKVAIIGAGPAGMTAALDLIRLGHRVKIFDALPVAGGMMRVGIPPHRLPWEMLDWEIQQVLEEGVELQLNTRIEDVPGLMDEGYDAVLVATGAHQAKKIPIRNSNHPGNWKSLDVLRRVALGEKIDLSGKKVVVLGGGNVALDAARTVIRLGSPEVRMACLEPRGEMPGFEWEVQVAEEEGIEMFPGRTFKEIVVENEHILGVRCAEVEFRGFKRGRPDISEIPDTEHILPADIVIWAIGQGPDFSFLPSDGSMHIRYPVGVVTDEEMMTSVPGVFCAGDVHRGMTFFVVDAIGEGHHVARCIDRYLRGEAGLQEPSRLDVVELSAEEANSRIQGGRASEHARVPISSIPLEERHNNFREVDLTLTEEEVLTEAERCLSCGICSECLECVSACEIGAINHNMQEEYLNLNVGAIILATGFKDFDPRQSPEYGYGRYENVITAMEFERMINTSGPTGGKVLLENGKPPESVAILHCIGSRDDRYHEYCSRVCCMYSLKTAQLVREYVKAEVHEIYRDMRTVSNGYEAFFNRTKEAGVHFYHGKVTEVERQNGKLVVRWEESYHNEPDHVDVDMVILATGFEPKEDAGRVANTFGISRSAGGFFLERHPKLAPVETATDGIYLAGACQSPMDIPDCVAQAGGAAAAALSLIDQGTVALEPSIAIVNELRCAGCGQCVASCPYSAIELREGVAQVNGYLCKGCGTCAAACPNKAMTLIHYDDREIVAEVLGALRLAAAKEVG
;
A
#
# COMPACT_ATOMS: atom_id res chain seq x y z
N MET A 1 -2.17 29.86 16.22
CA MET A 1 -1.81 28.42 16.11
C MET A 1 -0.56 28.08 16.91
N VAL A 2 0.59 28.72 16.70
CA VAL A 2 1.83 28.44 17.45
C VAL A 2 1.66 28.63 18.96
N SER A 3 0.97 29.71 19.40
CA SER A 3 0.69 29.95 20.81
C SER A 3 -0.18 28.85 21.44
N VAL A 4 -1.20 28.38 20.71
CA VAL A 4 -2.06 27.26 21.13
C VAL A 4 -1.24 25.96 21.26
N GLY A 5 -0.43 25.62 20.25
CA GLY A 5 0.38 24.40 20.25
C GLY A 5 1.49 24.37 21.31
N ARG A 6 1.85 25.55 21.87
CA ARG A 6 2.85 25.67 22.96
C ARG A 6 2.24 25.87 24.35
N HIS A 7 0.91 25.96 24.43
CA HIS A 7 0.26 26.24 25.71
C HIS A 7 0.27 24.98 26.58
N LYS A 8 0.77 25.11 27.83
CA LYS A 8 0.97 23.99 28.77
C LYS A 8 -0.30 23.17 29.10
N ASN A 9 -1.47 23.81 29.02
CA ASN A 9 -2.76 23.20 29.33
C ASN A 9 -3.45 22.64 28.07
N ILE A 10 -2.83 22.70 26.90
CA ILE A 10 -3.39 22.21 25.65
C ILE A 10 -2.55 21.05 25.14
N LYS A 11 -3.13 19.86 25.06
CA LYS A 11 -2.52 18.69 24.42
C LYS A 11 -3.05 18.59 22.99
N LEU A 12 -2.19 18.80 22.02
CA LEU A 12 -2.53 18.69 20.61
C LEU A 12 -2.35 17.22 20.16
N LEU A 13 -3.43 16.57 19.76
CA LEU A 13 -3.43 15.24 19.15
C LEU A 13 -3.58 15.40 17.63
N SER A 14 -2.47 15.68 16.96
CA SER A 14 -2.43 15.80 15.51
C SER A 14 -2.46 14.43 14.83
N TYR A 15 -2.92 14.38 13.59
CA TYR A 15 -3.04 13.14 12.80
C TYR A 15 -3.94 12.09 13.46
N SER A 16 -5.03 12.56 14.11
CA SER A 16 -5.93 11.76 14.94
C SER A 16 -7.39 11.96 14.53
N GLU A 17 -8.21 10.96 14.75
CA GLU A 17 -9.65 10.97 14.47
C GLU A 17 -10.43 10.45 15.67
N VAL A 18 -11.60 11.04 15.96
CA VAL A 18 -12.53 10.52 16.94
C VAL A 18 -13.36 9.40 16.28
N GLU A 19 -13.37 8.22 16.87
CA GLU A 19 -14.13 7.07 16.36
C GLU A 19 -15.44 6.86 17.10
N GLU A 20 -15.41 7.05 18.42
CA GLU A 20 -16.56 6.78 19.28
C GLU A 20 -16.67 7.81 20.39
N VAL A 21 -17.89 8.18 20.71
CA VAL A 21 -18.24 9.03 21.85
C VAL A 21 -19.39 8.36 22.58
N SER A 22 -19.24 8.17 23.88
CA SER A 22 -20.27 7.63 24.77
C SER A 22 -20.31 8.42 26.08
N GLY A 23 -21.28 8.13 26.91
CA GLY A 23 -21.45 8.85 28.17
C GLY A 23 -22.41 10.04 28.05
N TYR A 24 -22.22 11.07 28.88
CA TYR A 24 -23.11 12.20 29.01
C TYR A 24 -22.35 13.44 29.50
N ILE A 25 -23.02 14.56 29.51
CA ILE A 25 -22.50 15.85 29.99
C ILE A 25 -21.75 15.72 31.33
N GLY A 26 -20.52 16.21 31.37
CA GLY A 26 -19.60 16.07 32.51
C GLY A 26 -18.82 14.75 32.54
N ASN A 27 -19.20 13.75 31.75
CA ASN A 27 -18.59 12.41 31.77
C ASN A 27 -18.65 11.72 30.39
N PHE A 28 -18.09 12.34 29.39
CA PHE A 28 -17.96 11.71 28.07
C PHE A 28 -16.72 10.83 28.01
N ASN A 29 -16.88 9.63 27.44
CA ASN A 29 -15.76 8.77 27.07
C ASN A 29 -15.56 8.87 25.55
N VAL A 30 -14.39 9.34 25.14
CA VAL A 30 -14.04 9.60 23.75
C VAL A 30 -12.90 8.69 23.33
N ARG A 31 -13.13 7.82 22.35
CA ARG A 31 -12.11 6.99 21.75
C ARG A 31 -11.51 7.70 20.56
N VAL A 32 -10.20 7.95 20.65
CA VAL A 32 -9.44 8.64 19.61
C VAL A 32 -8.44 7.66 18.98
N ARG A 33 -8.52 7.49 17.67
CA ARG A 33 -7.54 6.79 16.87
C ARG A 33 -6.46 7.77 16.44
N ARG A 34 -5.22 7.52 16.84
CA ARG A 34 -4.04 8.25 16.38
C ARG A 34 -3.36 7.46 15.28
N LYS A 35 -3.36 8.00 14.05
CA LYS A 35 -2.76 7.38 12.89
C LYS A 35 -1.22 7.40 13.01
N PRO A 36 -0.52 6.38 12.49
CA PRO A 36 0.93 6.37 12.51
C PRO A 36 1.48 7.47 11.60
N ARG A 37 2.27 8.35 12.17
CA ARG A 37 2.97 9.42 11.45
C ARG A 37 4.24 8.90 10.78
N TYR A 38 4.74 7.74 11.24
CA TYR A 38 6.02 7.12 10.89
C TYR A 38 7.24 8.01 11.21
N ILE A 39 7.04 9.11 11.88
CA ILE A 39 8.07 10.01 12.39
C ILE A 39 7.69 10.40 13.82
N ASP A 40 8.58 10.16 14.76
CA ASP A 40 8.37 10.52 16.16
C ASP A 40 8.41 12.04 16.31
N GLU A 41 7.25 12.63 16.60
CA GLU A 41 7.10 14.10 16.74
C GLU A 41 7.81 14.67 17.97
N SER A 42 8.14 13.83 18.96
CA SER A 42 8.87 14.25 20.17
C SER A 42 10.38 14.40 19.90
N VAL A 43 10.91 13.67 18.93
CA VAL A 43 12.32 13.64 18.53
C VAL A 43 12.56 14.51 17.29
N CYS A 44 11.64 14.58 16.35
CA CYS A 44 11.78 15.25 15.06
C CYS A 44 12.04 16.75 15.21
N THR A 45 13.19 17.23 14.71
CA THR A 45 13.57 18.66 14.70
C THR A 45 12.93 19.45 13.55
N GLY A 46 12.33 18.79 12.56
CA GLY A 46 11.74 19.44 11.39
C GLY A 46 12.76 19.94 10.36
N CYS A 47 13.99 19.40 10.32
CA CYS A 47 15.08 19.81 9.44
C CYS A 47 14.76 19.63 7.93
N GLY A 48 13.96 18.61 7.55
CA GLY A 48 13.52 18.37 6.18
C GLY A 48 14.41 17.44 5.36
N GLU A 49 15.50 16.89 5.90
CA GLU A 49 16.39 15.97 5.19
C GLU A 49 15.66 14.74 4.67
N CYS A 50 14.74 14.19 5.46
CA CYS A 50 13.89 13.06 5.04
C CYS A 50 13.04 13.36 3.80
N ALA A 51 12.55 14.59 3.64
CA ALA A 51 11.83 15.01 2.44
C ALA A 51 12.77 15.25 1.26
N ARG A 52 13.96 15.78 1.49
CA ARG A 52 14.96 16.04 0.44
C ARG A 52 15.41 14.77 -0.25
N VAL A 53 15.64 13.68 0.50
CA VAL A 53 16.07 12.40 -0.08
C VAL A 53 14.92 11.52 -0.61
N CYS A 54 13.67 11.84 -0.27
CA CYS A 54 12.50 11.05 -0.67
C CYS A 54 12.34 11.03 -2.20
N PRO A 55 12.35 9.85 -2.85
CA PRO A 55 12.24 9.75 -4.29
C PRO A 55 10.80 9.90 -4.81
N VAL A 56 9.80 9.77 -3.94
CA VAL A 56 8.39 9.77 -4.33
C VAL A 56 7.84 11.18 -4.37
N GLU A 57 7.21 11.52 -5.49
CA GLU A 57 6.44 12.76 -5.67
C GLU A 57 4.97 12.44 -5.93
N ILE A 58 4.09 13.19 -5.28
CA ILE A 58 2.64 13.09 -5.43
C ILE A 58 2.03 14.48 -5.49
N LEU A 59 0.83 14.60 -6.01
CA LEU A 59 0.09 15.85 -5.99
C LEU A 59 -0.13 16.32 -4.54
N ASN A 60 -0.04 17.63 -4.32
CA ASN A 60 -0.18 18.23 -3.02
C ASN A 60 -1.63 18.70 -2.76
N PRO A 61 -2.44 17.96 -1.98
CA PRO A 61 -3.82 18.37 -1.71
C PRO A 61 -3.92 19.70 -0.95
N PHE A 62 -2.89 20.07 -0.18
CA PHE A 62 -2.86 21.36 0.51
C PHE A 62 -2.77 22.54 -0.46
N ASP A 63 -2.15 22.34 -1.60
CA ASP A 63 -2.10 23.31 -2.71
C ASP A 63 -3.17 23.03 -3.77
N LEU A 64 -4.24 22.33 -3.42
CA LEU A 64 -5.33 21.94 -4.33
C LEU A 64 -4.83 21.19 -5.58
N ASN A 65 -3.75 20.43 -5.44
CA ASN A 65 -3.04 19.72 -6.52
C ASN A 65 -2.35 20.60 -7.56
N LEU A 66 -2.20 21.91 -7.33
CA LEU A 66 -1.42 22.81 -8.17
C LEU A 66 0.10 22.61 -8.08
N SER A 67 0.56 21.88 -7.07
CA SER A 67 1.97 21.51 -6.89
C SER A 67 2.10 20.03 -6.55
N THR A 68 3.36 19.54 -6.59
CA THR A 68 3.71 18.23 -6.04
C THR A 68 4.34 18.37 -4.66
N ARG A 69 4.31 17.29 -3.88
CA ARG A 69 5.05 17.13 -2.64
C ARG A 69 5.63 15.73 -2.52
N LYS A 70 6.60 15.57 -1.65
CA LYS A 70 7.16 14.25 -1.35
C LYS A 70 6.19 13.41 -0.51
N ALA A 71 6.36 12.07 -0.53
CA ALA A 71 5.64 11.19 0.39
C ALA A 71 5.97 11.53 1.85
N THR A 72 7.20 11.94 2.14
CA THR A 72 7.60 12.53 3.42
C THR A 72 7.42 14.03 3.33
N TYR A 73 6.50 14.59 4.11
CA TYR A 73 6.07 15.98 3.95
C TYR A 73 5.70 16.67 5.24
N ARG A 74 5.58 17.96 5.14
CA ARG A 74 4.94 18.89 6.09
C ARG A 74 4.10 19.87 5.26
N HIS A 75 2.85 20.12 5.66
CA HIS A 75 1.91 20.95 4.85
C HIS A 75 2.43 22.35 4.55
N SER A 76 3.02 23.00 5.53
CA SER A 76 3.62 24.33 5.36
C SER A 76 4.77 24.55 6.34
N PRO A 77 5.67 25.53 6.10
CA PRO A 77 6.70 25.89 7.06
C PRO A 77 6.16 26.28 8.44
N GLN A 78 4.91 26.78 8.51
CA GLN A 78 4.24 27.22 9.73
C GLN A 78 3.35 26.13 10.38
N ALA A 79 3.39 24.89 9.90
CA ALA A 79 2.61 23.80 10.44
C ALA A 79 2.89 23.55 11.93
N VAL A 80 1.86 23.20 12.68
CA VAL A 80 1.94 22.84 14.10
C VAL A 80 1.27 21.46 14.29
N PRO A 81 2.03 20.44 14.74
CA PRO A 81 3.45 20.44 15.04
C PRO A 81 4.33 20.64 13.82
N GLY A 82 5.59 21.10 14.01
CA GLY A 82 6.57 21.28 12.95
C GLY A 82 7.20 19.99 12.44
N ALA A 83 6.85 18.85 13.03
CA ALA A 83 7.32 17.54 12.64
C ALA A 83 6.80 17.13 11.25
N TYR A 84 7.62 16.40 10.51
CA TYR A 84 7.21 15.77 9.25
C TYR A 84 6.30 14.56 9.50
N THR A 85 5.67 14.09 8.44
CA THR A 85 4.90 12.83 8.42
C THR A 85 5.17 12.11 7.10
N ILE A 86 4.99 10.81 7.08
CA ILE A 86 5.10 10.00 5.87
C ILE A 86 3.69 9.55 5.46
N GLU A 87 3.27 9.90 4.25
CA GLU A 87 2.02 9.37 3.71
C GLU A 87 2.23 7.97 3.17
N LYS A 88 1.54 7.02 3.80
CA LYS A 88 1.60 5.61 3.50
C LYS A 88 0.19 5.05 3.52
N ARG A 89 -0.25 4.45 2.41
CA ARG A 89 -1.61 3.88 2.31
C ARG A 89 -1.68 2.40 2.63
N GLY A 90 -0.53 1.74 2.68
CA GLY A 90 -0.39 0.31 2.85
C GLY A 90 0.79 -0.22 2.06
N ILE A 91 0.89 -1.54 1.89
CA ILE A 91 1.92 -2.18 1.07
C ILE A 91 1.48 -2.32 -0.38
N ALA A 92 2.44 -2.18 -1.29
CA ALA A 92 2.18 -2.39 -2.71
C ALA A 92 1.94 -3.88 -3.00
N PRO A 93 1.02 -4.25 -3.93
CA PRO A 93 0.75 -5.64 -4.28
C PRO A 93 1.99 -6.41 -4.75
N CYS A 94 2.89 -5.75 -5.47
CA CYS A 94 4.16 -6.34 -5.91
C CYS A 94 5.10 -6.71 -4.75
N ARG A 95 5.02 -6.03 -3.62
CA ARG A 95 5.75 -6.38 -2.40
C ARG A 95 5.10 -7.57 -1.70
N ASP A 96 3.78 -7.56 -1.55
CA ASP A 96 3.01 -8.61 -0.90
C ASP A 96 3.18 -9.97 -1.60
N ALA A 97 3.17 -9.97 -2.92
CA ALA A 97 3.32 -11.18 -3.72
C ALA A 97 4.76 -11.74 -3.74
N CYS A 98 5.75 -10.98 -3.27
CA CYS A 98 7.14 -11.41 -3.28
C CYS A 98 7.48 -12.23 -2.02
N PRO A 99 7.99 -13.48 -2.14
CA PRO A 99 8.36 -14.30 -0.99
C PRO A 99 9.43 -13.68 -0.08
N THR A 100 10.25 -12.76 -0.60
CA THR A 100 11.27 -12.03 0.16
C THR A 100 10.79 -10.67 0.66
N ASP A 101 9.50 -10.36 0.54
CA ASP A 101 8.91 -9.05 0.91
C ASP A 101 9.62 -7.85 0.24
N GLN A 102 10.09 -8.05 -1.01
CA GLN A 102 10.92 -7.09 -1.74
C GLN A 102 10.18 -5.77 -2.02
N ARG A 103 10.74 -4.66 -1.61
CA ARG A 103 10.20 -3.32 -1.82
C ARG A 103 10.37 -2.83 -3.27
N ALA A 104 9.72 -3.52 -4.23
CA ALA A 104 9.87 -3.24 -5.66
C ALA A 104 9.55 -1.79 -6.02
N GLN A 105 8.46 -1.23 -5.51
CA GLN A 105 8.14 0.18 -5.68
C GLN A 105 9.27 1.11 -5.20
N GLY A 106 10.03 0.69 -4.18
CA GLY A 106 11.15 1.44 -3.60
C GLY A 106 12.29 1.63 -4.57
N TYR A 107 12.86 0.53 -5.08
CA TYR A 107 13.98 0.64 -6.00
C TYR A 107 13.56 1.19 -7.37
N ILE A 108 12.32 0.96 -7.83
CA ILE A 108 11.80 1.59 -9.05
C ILE A 108 11.75 3.11 -8.91
N ALA A 109 11.30 3.62 -7.76
CA ALA A 109 11.28 5.06 -7.51
C ALA A 109 12.70 5.69 -7.49
N LEU A 110 13.70 4.94 -7.01
CA LEU A 110 15.10 5.36 -7.05
C LEU A 110 15.68 5.32 -8.48
N VAL A 111 15.33 4.29 -9.26
CA VAL A 111 15.72 4.19 -10.68
C VAL A 111 15.20 5.38 -11.48
N ARG A 112 13.94 5.78 -11.29
CA ARG A 112 13.37 7.01 -11.92
C ARG A 112 14.19 8.27 -11.67
N GLN A 113 14.93 8.32 -10.57
CA GLN A 113 15.82 9.44 -10.21
C GLN A 113 17.28 9.17 -10.56
N LYS A 114 17.59 8.13 -11.33
CA LYS A 114 18.97 7.70 -11.69
C LYS A 114 19.85 7.42 -10.46
N ARG A 115 19.24 7.04 -9.34
CA ARG A 115 19.92 6.70 -8.08
C ARG A 115 20.16 5.19 -8.01
N TYR A 116 20.97 4.66 -8.93
CA TYR A 116 21.14 3.22 -9.13
C TYR A 116 21.85 2.53 -7.96
N ALA A 117 22.84 3.18 -7.36
CA ALA A 117 23.50 2.66 -6.15
C ALA A 117 22.50 2.51 -4.98
N ASP A 118 21.68 3.53 -4.73
CA ASP A 118 20.65 3.47 -3.69
C ASP A 118 19.58 2.40 -4.02
N ALA A 119 19.23 2.25 -5.28
CA ALA A 119 18.32 1.19 -5.75
C ALA A 119 18.90 -0.21 -5.50
N TYR A 120 20.22 -0.42 -5.75
CA TYR A 120 20.90 -1.67 -5.45
C TYR A 120 20.85 -2.00 -3.95
N TRP A 121 21.17 -1.06 -3.08
CA TRP A 121 21.09 -1.25 -1.63
C TRP A 121 19.68 -1.50 -1.15
N ALA A 122 18.67 -0.84 -1.75
CA ALA A 122 17.26 -1.09 -1.45
C ALA A 122 16.83 -2.53 -1.82
N ILE A 123 17.37 -3.10 -2.91
CA ILE A 123 17.15 -4.49 -3.27
C ILE A 123 17.91 -5.41 -2.31
N ARG A 124 19.16 -5.11 -2.04
CA ARG A 124 20.09 -5.94 -1.25
C ARG A 124 19.62 -6.14 0.20
N ARG A 125 18.76 -5.24 0.69
CA ARG A 125 18.17 -5.31 2.04
C ARG A 125 17.40 -6.61 2.30
N GLU A 126 16.55 -7.01 1.35
CA GLU A 126 15.72 -8.20 1.45
C GLU A 126 16.17 -9.32 0.49
N HIS A 127 17.26 -9.13 -0.24
CA HIS A 127 17.58 -10.04 -1.31
C HIS A 127 19.11 -10.14 -1.57
N PRO A 128 19.78 -11.20 -1.09
CA PRO A 128 21.23 -11.32 -1.23
C PRO A 128 21.70 -11.60 -2.68
N PHE A 129 20.78 -12.00 -3.59
CA PHE A 129 21.09 -12.42 -4.96
C PHE A 129 20.28 -11.66 -6.03
N PRO A 130 20.40 -10.31 -6.12
CA PRO A 130 19.63 -9.51 -7.06
C PRO A 130 19.91 -9.87 -8.53
N SER A 131 21.16 -10.20 -8.91
CA SER A 131 21.51 -10.62 -10.27
C SER A 131 20.83 -11.94 -10.68
N VAL A 132 20.75 -12.89 -9.75
CA VAL A 132 20.07 -14.16 -9.97
C VAL A 132 18.58 -13.94 -10.21
N CYS A 133 17.89 -13.27 -9.30
CA CYS A 133 16.45 -13.04 -9.44
C CYS A 133 16.07 -11.94 -10.46
N GLY A 134 17.03 -11.17 -10.95
CA GLY A 134 16.87 -10.34 -12.14
C GLY A 134 16.86 -11.15 -13.45
N ARG A 135 17.25 -12.44 -13.41
CA ARG A 135 17.37 -13.31 -14.58
C ARG A 135 16.44 -14.53 -14.57
N VAL A 136 16.23 -15.14 -13.41
CA VAL A 136 15.55 -16.44 -13.32
C VAL A 136 14.40 -16.49 -12.32
N CYS A 137 13.85 -15.34 -11.92
CA CYS A 137 12.69 -15.27 -11.05
C CYS A 137 11.39 -15.60 -11.80
N ASN A 138 10.43 -16.19 -11.10
CA ASN A 138 9.06 -16.39 -11.60
C ASN A 138 8.17 -15.15 -11.49
N HIS A 139 8.72 -14.01 -11.15
CA HIS A 139 8.18 -12.66 -11.11
C HIS A 139 6.69 -12.50 -10.67
N ARG A 140 6.24 -13.21 -9.62
CA ARG A 140 4.88 -13.07 -9.03
C ARG A 140 4.51 -11.63 -8.71
N CYS A 141 5.50 -10.78 -8.47
CA CYS A 141 5.32 -9.34 -8.27
C CYS A 141 4.75 -8.63 -9.51
N GLU A 142 5.04 -9.13 -10.71
CA GLU A 142 4.48 -8.64 -11.97
C GLU A 142 3.04 -9.12 -12.14
N ASP A 143 2.76 -10.40 -11.81
CA ASP A 143 1.39 -10.94 -11.85
C ASP A 143 0.44 -10.16 -10.93
N ALA A 144 0.94 -9.71 -9.76
CA ALA A 144 0.17 -8.92 -8.80
C ALA A 144 0.18 -7.41 -9.10
N CYS A 145 0.89 -6.95 -10.12
CA CYS A 145 1.05 -5.53 -10.41
C CYS A 145 -0.28 -4.89 -10.82
N SER A 146 -0.73 -3.85 -10.08
CA SER A 146 -1.97 -3.13 -10.39
C SER A 146 -2.00 -2.53 -11.80
N ARG A 147 -0.84 -2.29 -12.42
CA ARG A 147 -0.74 -1.81 -13.81
C ARG A 147 -1.34 -2.81 -14.80
N GLY A 148 -1.20 -4.11 -14.54
CA GLY A 148 -1.79 -5.19 -15.34
C GLY A 148 -3.30 -5.18 -15.43
N LYS A 149 -4.01 -4.37 -14.60
CA LYS A 149 -5.46 -4.16 -14.72
C LYS A 149 -5.83 -3.18 -15.85
N VAL A 150 -4.86 -2.45 -16.40
CA VAL A 150 -5.07 -1.42 -17.44
C VAL A 150 -4.44 -1.85 -18.77
N ASP A 151 -3.18 -2.22 -18.72
CA ASP A 151 -2.40 -2.66 -19.88
C ASP A 151 -1.52 -3.87 -19.47
N GLU A 152 -0.19 -3.74 -19.50
CA GLU A 152 0.73 -4.79 -19.08
C GLU A 152 1.41 -4.42 -17.77
N PRO A 153 1.72 -5.40 -16.88
CA PRO A 153 2.45 -5.14 -15.65
C PRO A 153 3.82 -4.49 -15.92
N VAL A 154 4.34 -3.77 -14.94
CA VAL A 154 5.71 -3.20 -15.01
C VAL A 154 6.72 -4.33 -15.08
N ASN A 155 7.73 -4.23 -15.94
CA ASN A 155 8.85 -5.18 -16.06
C ASN A 155 9.80 -5.06 -14.86
N ILE A 156 9.32 -5.52 -13.70
CA ILE A 156 10.02 -5.41 -12.40
C ILE A 156 11.30 -6.24 -12.41
N MET A 157 11.27 -7.41 -13.05
CA MET A 157 12.44 -8.28 -13.19
C MET A 157 13.53 -7.62 -14.04
N GLY A 158 13.15 -7.02 -15.18
CA GLY A 158 14.08 -6.30 -16.05
C GLY A 158 14.73 -5.09 -15.38
N ILE A 159 13.93 -4.32 -14.60
CA ILE A 159 14.46 -3.20 -13.80
C ILE A 159 15.44 -3.70 -12.74
N LYS A 160 15.12 -4.79 -12.02
CA LYS A 160 16.01 -5.40 -11.02
C LYS A 160 17.32 -5.86 -11.65
N ARG A 161 17.23 -6.50 -12.81
CA ARG A 161 18.38 -6.95 -13.58
C ARG A 161 19.29 -5.78 -13.96
N PHE A 162 18.73 -4.71 -14.53
CA PHE A 162 19.50 -3.51 -14.86
C PHE A 162 20.26 -2.97 -13.64
N VAL A 163 19.59 -2.84 -12.50
CA VAL A 163 20.22 -2.34 -11.26
C VAL A 163 21.35 -3.25 -10.80
N ALA A 164 21.17 -4.57 -10.89
CA ALA A 164 22.20 -5.54 -10.49
C ALA A 164 23.40 -5.53 -11.44
N ASP A 165 23.15 -5.43 -12.73
CA ASP A 165 24.20 -5.37 -13.76
C ASP A 165 24.98 -4.06 -13.64
N TRP A 166 24.30 -2.93 -13.48
CA TRP A 166 24.92 -1.65 -13.18
C TRP A 166 25.80 -1.71 -11.92
N ALA A 167 25.30 -2.33 -10.86
CA ALA A 167 26.05 -2.48 -9.61
C ALA A 167 27.30 -3.34 -9.77
N TYR A 168 27.24 -4.41 -10.57
CA TYR A 168 28.40 -5.23 -10.89
C TYR A 168 29.45 -4.46 -11.71
N GLU A 169 29.02 -3.68 -12.69
CA GLU A 169 29.92 -2.84 -13.49
C GLU A 169 30.61 -1.75 -12.64
N HIS A 170 29.92 -1.23 -11.63
CA HIS A 170 30.40 -0.18 -10.71
C HIS A 170 30.83 -0.71 -9.33
N ARG A 171 31.15 -2.01 -9.22
CA ARG A 171 31.42 -2.66 -7.93
C ARG A 171 32.56 -2.06 -7.15
N ASP A 172 33.58 -1.51 -7.81
CA ASP A 172 34.73 -0.84 -7.15
C ASP A 172 34.30 0.51 -6.53
N GLU A 173 33.35 1.20 -7.15
CA GLU A 173 32.78 2.43 -6.58
C GLU A 173 31.84 2.09 -5.42
N LEU A 174 31.00 1.05 -5.55
CA LEU A 174 30.10 0.58 -4.50
C LEU A 174 30.85 0.14 -3.24
N ALA A 175 31.99 -0.50 -3.38
CA ALA A 175 32.83 -0.95 -2.26
C ALA A 175 33.31 0.24 -1.38
N ASN A 176 33.38 1.45 -1.92
CA ASN A 176 33.73 2.67 -1.21
C ASN A 176 32.50 3.44 -0.66
N MET A 177 31.29 3.00 -0.96
CA MET A 177 30.05 3.60 -0.47
C MET A 177 29.63 2.91 0.83
N ARG A 178 29.00 3.70 1.72
CA ARG A 178 28.36 3.10 2.90
C ARG A 178 27.27 2.12 2.48
N ASP A 179 27.35 0.90 2.99
CA ASP A 179 26.29 -0.10 2.80
C ASP A 179 25.00 0.37 3.49
N LYS A 180 23.97 0.59 2.71
CA LYS A 180 22.63 0.98 3.15
C LYS A 180 21.67 -0.20 3.24
N SER A 181 22.12 -1.43 2.98
CA SER A 181 21.24 -2.60 3.02
C SER A 181 20.66 -2.86 4.40
N LEU A 182 21.35 -2.43 5.45
CA LEU A 182 20.90 -2.59 6.83
C LEU A 182 19.98 -1.47 7.32
N ALA A 183 19.89 -0.33 6.62
CA ALA A 183 19.10 0.82 7.04
C ALA A 183 17.62 0.48 7.26
N GLY A 184 17.11 0.74 8.45
CA GLY A 184 15.73 0.46 8.86
C GLY A 184 15.40 -1.03 9.02
N THR A 185 16.39 -1.90 9.08
CA THR A 185 16.25 -3.32 9.43
C THR A 185 16.62 -3.54 10.91
N PRO A 186 16.30 -4.71 11.50
CA PRO A 186 16.78 -5.06 12.84
C PRO A 186 18.31 -5.15 12.96
N PHE A 187 19.02 -5.14 11.83
CA PHE A 187 20.48 -5.29 11.74
C PHE A 187 21.22 -3.96 11.55
N GLU A 188 20.55 -2.81 11.67
CA GLU A 188 21.14 -1.48 11.42
C GLU A 188 22.24 -1.13 12.44
N GLU A 189 22.10 -1.62 13.67
CA GLU A 189 23.13 -1.51 14.71
C GLU A 189 23.99 -2.78 14.70
N ASP A 190 25.30 -2.65 14.90
CA ASP A 190 26.19 -3.80 15.07
C ASP A 190 25.70 -4.66 16.22
N PRO A 191 25.21 -5.88 15.98
CA PRO A 191 24.65 -6.70 17.02
C PRO A 191 25.77 -7.12 17.99
N SER A 192 25.48 -7.07 19.28
CA SER A 192 26.36 -7.65 20.27
C SER A 192 26.53 -9.16 19.99
N PRO A 193 27.78 -9.67 19.92
CA PRO A 193 28.02 -11.08 19.67
C PRO A 193 27.27 -11.96 20.68
N THR A 194 26.44 -12.86 20.19
CA THR A 194 25.66 -13.78 21.05
C THR A 194 26.51 -14.92 21.64
N GLY A 195 27.68 -15.15 21.07
CA GLY A 195 28.54 -16.29 21.39
C GLY A 195 28.05 -17.64 20.83
N LYS A 196 26.86 -17.66 20.20
CA LYS A 196 26.22 -18.86 19.65
C LYS A 196 26.80 -19.24 18.29
N LYS A 197 26.87 -20.54 18.01
CA LYS A 197 27.41 -21.10 16.76
C LYS A 197 26.33 -21.87 16.03
N VAL A 198 26.16 -21.58 14.75
CA VAL A 198 25.21 -22.26 13.86
C VAL A 198 25.95 -22.97 12.74
N ALA A 199 25.66 -24.24 12.55
CA ALA A 199 26.09 -24.98 11.37
C ALA A 199 25.00 -25.00 10.31
N ILE A 200 25.35 -24.74 9.05
CA ILE A 200 24.44 -24.81 7.92
C ILE A 200 24.94 -25.86 6.94
N ILE A 201 24.09 -26.79 6.55
CA ILE A 201 24.41 -27.85 5.59
C ILE A 201 23.77 -27.50 4.26
N GLY A 202 24.58 -27.01 3.33
CA GLY A 202 24.17 -26.55 1.99
C GLY A 202 24.39 -25.06 1.74
N ALA A 203 25.24 -24.75 0.76
CA ALA A 203 25.56 -23.37 0.31
C ALA A 203 24.64 -22.91 -0.85
N GLY A 204 23.38 -23.33 -0.86
CA GLY A 204 22.34 -22.89 -1.77
C GLY A 204 21.68 -21.58 -1.32
N PRO A 205 20.66 -21.07 -2.06
CA PRO A 205 20.04 -19.77 -1.76
C PRO A 205 19.44 -19.70 -0.34
N ALA A 206 18.80 -20.74 0.16
CA ALA A 206 18.23 -20.76 1.50
C ALA A 206 19.33 -20.71 2.58
N GLY A 207 20.37 -21.58 2.44
CA GLY A 207 21.47 -21.64 3.41
C GLY A 207 22.30 -20.36 3.47
N MET A 208 22.63 -19.77 2.29
CA MET A 208 23.39 -18.53 2.19
C MET A 208 22.61 -17.33 2.74
N THR A 209 21.29 -17.26 2.49
CA THR A 209 20.41 -16.20 3.04
C THR A 209 20.32 -16.32 4.55
N ALA A 210 20.09 -17.54 5.06
CA ALA A 210 20.04 -17.77 6.51
C ALA A 210 21.38 -17.44 7.20
N ALA A 211 22.50 -17.79 6.54
CA ALA A 211 23.83 -17.45 7.05
C ALA A 211 24.03 -15.94 7.18
N LEU A 212 23.67 -15.19 6.14
CA LEU A 212 23.76 -13.74 6.12
C LEU A 212 22.95 -13.11 7.27
N ASP A 213 21.70 -13.52 7.44
CA ASP A 213 20.83 -12.98 8.50
C ASP A 213 21.36 -13.34 9.89
N LEU A 214 21.81 -14.58 10.10
CA LEU A 214 22.33 -15.05 11.38
C LEU A 214 23.64 -14.34 11.79
N ILE A 215 24.53 -14.06 10.84
CA ILE A 215 25.73 -13.24 11.08
C ILE A 215 25.30 -11.84 11.52
N ARG A 216 24.34 -11.24 10.82
CA ARG A 216 23.78 -9.91 11.13
C ARG A 216 23.05 -9.88 12.48
N LEU A 217 22.60 -11.01 12.99
CA LEU A 217 22.02 -11.19 14.32
C LEU A 217 23.07 -11.44 15.43
N GLY A 218 24.36 -11.47 15.07
CA GLY A 218 25.49 -11.63 16.00
C GLY A 218 25.89 -13.05 16.31
N HIS A 219 25.42 -14.04 15.52
CA HIS A 219 25.82 -15.43 15.64
C HIS A 219 27.09 -15.72 14.83
N ARG A 220 27.81 -16.80 15.18
CA ARG A 220 28.86 -17.34 14.35
C ARG A 220 28.29 -18.40 13.44
N VAL A 221 28.54 -18.29 12.15
CA VAL A 221 27.93 -19.18 11.15
C VAL A 221 29.00 -19.87 10.32
N LYS A 222 28.85 -21.18 10.15
CA LYS A 222 29.66 -21.97 9.24
C LYS A 222 28.79 -22.80 8.32
N ILE A 223 29.03 -22.65 7.01
CA ILE A 223 28.36 -23.42 5.98
C ILE A 223 29.24 -24.59 5.54
N PHE A 224 28.67 -25.78 5.44
CA PHE A 224 29.27 -26.96 4.84
C PHE A 224 28.56 -27.30 3.53
N ASP A 225 29.30 -27.54 2.47
CA ASP A 225 28.75 -28.02 1.21
C ASP A 225 29.58 -29.19 0.65
N ALA A 226 28.88 -30.20 0.13
CA ALA A 226 29.49 -31.37 -0.46
C ALA A 226 30.11 -31.09 -1.85
N LEU A 227 29.69 -30.03 -2.51
CA LEU A 227 30.16 -29.61 -3.82
C LEU A 227 31.47 -28.80 -3.69
N PRO A 228 32.27 -28.76 -4.78
CA PRO A 228 33.49 -27.94 -4.84
C PRO A 228 33.20 -26.45 -5.09
N VAL A 229 31.94 -26.07 -5.26
CA VAL A 229 31.50 -24.71 -5.58
C VAL A 229 30.28 -24.37 -4.71
N ALA A 230 30.16 -23.12 -4.30
CA ALA A 230 28.97 -22.58 -3.60
C ALA A 230 27.86 -22.17 -4.59
N GLY A 231 26.69 -21.91 -4.09
CA GLY A 231 25.53 -21.43 -4.85
C GLY A 231 24.43 -22.49 -5.05
N GLY A 232 24.70 -23.78 -4.74
CA GLY A 232 23.71 -24.84 -4.90
C GLY A 232 23.13 -24.89 -6.31
N MET A 233 21.79 -24.99 -6.43
CA MET A 233 21.12 -25.05 -7.75
C MET A 233 21.28 -23.78 -8.59
N MET A 234 21.57 -22.63 -8.04
CA MET A 234 21.91 -21.42 -8.81
C MET A 234 23.18 -21.64 -9.61
N ARG A 235 24.13 -22.40 -9.08
CA ARG A 235 25.41 -22.68 -9.73
C ARG A 235 25.40 -23.94 -10.63
N VAL A 236 24.83 -25.05 -10.13
CA VAL A 236 24.91 -26.34 -10.79
C VAL A 236 23.65 -26.77 -11.51
N GLY A 237 22.56 -26.05 -11.38
CA GLY A 237 21.29 -26.34 -12.04
C GLY A 237 20.89 -25.33 -13.11
N ILE A 238 21.31 -24.06 -12.97
CA ILE A 238 21.00 -23.02 -13.95
C ILE A 238 22.20 -22.85 -14.89
N PRO A 239 21.98 -22.99 -16.21
CA PRO A 239 23.11 -22.94 -17.18
C PRO A 239 23.62 -21.49 -17.36
N PRO A 240 24.92 -21.29 -17.70
CA PRO A 240 25.54 -19.98 -17.74
C PRO A 240 25.00 -19.05 -18.84
N HIS A 241 24.34 -19.59 -19.87
CA HIS A 241 23.66 -18.76 -20.88
C HIS A 241 22.40 -18.09 -20.37
N ARG A 242 21.92 -18.43 -19.15
CA ARG A 242 20.84 -17.78 -18.43
C ARG A 242 21.33 -17.00 -17.19
N LEU A 243 22.37 -17.55 -16.52
CA LEU A 243 22.94 -16.92 -15.32
C LEU A 243 24.46 -16.99 -15.39
N PRO A 244 25.14 -15.89 -15.79
CA PRO A 244 26.61 -15.84 -15.80
C PRO A 244 27.18 -16.09 -14.40
N TRP A 245 28.20 -16.96 -14.35
CA TRP A 245 28.76 -17.40 -13.08
C TRP A 245 29.50 -16.30 -12.34
N GLU A 246 30.14 -15.37 -13.04
CA GLU A 246 30.83 -14.23 -12.48
C GLU A 246 29.90 -13.32 -11.66
N MET A 247 28.64 -13.18 -12.07
CA MET A 247 27.61 -12.42 -11.33
C MET A 247 27.24 -13.11 -10.03
N LEU A 248 27.03 -14.45 -10.12
CA LEU A 248 26.70 -15.26 -8.94
C LEU A 248 27.86 -15.31 -7.95
N ASP A 249 29.09 -15.50 -8.46
CA ASP A 249 30.31 -15.57 -7.63
C ASP A 249 30.54 -14.25 -6.88
N TRP A 250 30.28 -13.11 -7.53
CA TRP A 250 30.36 -11.80 -6.90
C TRP A 250 29.32 -11.64 -5.76
N GLU A 251 28.08 -12.06 -5.97
CA GLU A 251 27.03 -11.99 -4.94
C GLU A 251 27.31 -12.96 -3.78
N ILE A 252 27.82 -14.16 -4.05
CA ILE A 252 28.27 -15.11 -3.01
C ILE A 252 29.42 -14.50 -2.20
N GLN A 253 30.40 -13.90 -2.86
CA GLN A 253 31.54 -13.28 -2.19
C GLN A 253 31.11 -12.19 -1.23
N GLN A 254 30.12 -11.36 -1.60
CA GLN A 254 29.57 -10.34 -0.70
C GLN A 254 28.90 -10.92 0.56
N VAL A 255 28.30 -12.12 0.48
CA VAL A 255 27.77 -12.81 1.67
C VAL A 255 28.90 -13.31 2.56
N LEU A 256 29.97 -13.85 1.96
CA LEU A 256 31.12 -14.35 2.71
C LEU A 256 31.92 -13.23 3.40
N GLU A 257 32.01 -12.07 2.76
CA GLU A 257 32.70 -10.88 3.30
C GLU A 257 32.05 -10.34 4.58
N GLU A 258 30.76 -10.68 4.84
CA GLU A 258 30.12 -10.33 6.13
C GLU A 258 30.54 -11.25 7.30
N GLY A 259 31.46 -12.21 7.03
CA GLY A 259 32.03 -13.07 8.09
C GLY A 259 31.48 -14.51 8.13
N VAL A 260 30.77 -14.93 7.10
CA VAL A 260 30.30 -16.32 6.98
C VAL A 260 31.47 -17.23 6.64
N GLU A 261 31.70 -18.27 7.48
CA GLU A 261 32.68 -19.31 7.16
C GLU A 261 32.09 -20.33 6.19
N LEU A 262 32.81 -20.65 5.12
CA LEU A 262 32.41 -21.64 4.11
C LEU A 262 33.45 -22.79 4.00
N GLN A 263 32.96 -24.04 4.08
CA GLN A 263 33.75 -25.23 3.87
C GLN A 263 33.14 -26.10 2.76
N LEU A 264 33.75 -26.06 1.61
CA LEU A 264 33.38 -26.86 0.43
C LEU A 264 33.99 -28.29 0.49
N ASN A 265 33.57 -29.17 -0.44
CA ASN A 265 34.00 -30.56 -0.53
C ASN A 265 33.82 -31.36 0.76
N THR A 266 32.80 -30.97 1.54
CA THR A 266 32.54 -31.54 2.87
C THR A 266 31.13 -32.07 2.96
N ARG A 267 30.96 -33.37 2.83
CA ARG A 267 29.66 -34.01 3.03
C ARG A 267 29.46 -34.31 4.51
N ILE A 268 28.38 -33.80 5.07
CA ILE A 268 27.93 -34.13 6.45
C ILE A 268 27.12 -35.42 6.37
N GLU A 269 27.46 -36.41 7.14
CA GLU A 269 26.78 -37.72 7.21
C GLU A 269 26.07 -37.96 8.58
N ASP A 270 26.38 -37.12 9.59
CA ASP A 270 25.77 -37.14 10.89
C ASP A 270 25.32 -35.73 11.26
N VAL A 271 24.05 -35.44 11.02
CA VAL A 271 23.47 -34.10 11.28
C VAL A 271 23.38 -33.81 12.76
N PRO A 272 22.85 -34.72 13.62
CA PRO A 272 22.84 -34.50 15.08
C PRO A 272 24.23 -34.39 15.70
N GLY A 273 25.23 -35.10 15.16
CA GLY A 273 26.61 -35.08 15.68
C GLY A 273 27.27 -33.70 15.65
N LEU A 274 26.81 -32.78 14.77
CA LEU A 274 27.28 -31.40 14.78
C LEU A 274 26.97 -30.67 16.10
N MET A 275 25.87 -31.02 16.77
CA MET A 275 25.57 -30.49 18.12
C MET A 275 26.61 -30.90 19.12
N ASP A 276 27.11 -32.14 19.02
CA ASP A 276 28.19 -32.68 19.90
C ASP A 276 29.54 -32.03 19.58
N GLU A 277 29.74 -31.52 18.36
CA GLU A 277 30.90 -30.73 17.95
C GLU A 277 30.86 -29.27 18.46
N GLY A 278 29.80 -28.90 19.19
CA GLY A 278 29.66 -27.62 19.88
C GLY A 278 28.96 -26.53 19.03
N TYR A 279 28.14 -26.88 18.06
CA TYR A 279 27.16 -25.99 17.44
C TYR A 279 25.90 -25.93 18.31
N ASP A 280 25.33 -24.75 18.47
CA ASP A 280 24.10 -24.50 19.26
C ASP A 280 22.82 -24.76 18.45
N ALA A 281 22.92 -24.70 17.13
CA ALA A 281 21.85 -25.07 16.20
C ALA A 281 22.43 -25.55 14.85
N VAL A 282 21.64 -26.36 14.13
CA VAL A 282 21.97 -26.88 12.81
C VAL A 282 20.83 -26.58 11.84
N LEU A 283 21.15 -26.05 10.67
CA LEU A 283 20.20 -25.85 9.56
C LEU A 283 20.50 -26.83 8.42
N VAL A 284 19.52 -27.64 8.04
CA VAL A 284 19.57 -28.51 6.86
C VAL A 284 18.95 -27.74 5.68
N ALA A 285 19.79 -27.37 4.70
CA ALA A 285 19.42 -26.60 3.50
C ALA A 285 19.99 -27.21 2.21
N THR A 286 20.02 -28.54 2.14
CA THR A 286 20.70 -29.33 1.09
C THR A 286 19.99 -29.36 -0.26
N GLY A 287 18.77 -28.81 -0.34
CA GLY A 287 18.00 -28.71 -1.57
C GLY A 287 17.53 -30.07 -2.12
N ALA A 288 17.28 -30.13 -3.44
CA ALA A 288 16.78 -31.32 -4.14
C ALA A 288 17.68 -31.68 -5.33
N HIS A 289 18.73 -32.45 -5.08
CA HIS A 289 19.76 -32.77 -6.04
C HIS A 289 19.60 -34.15 -6.75
N GLN A 290 18.54 -34.91 -6.43
CA GLN A 290 18.26 -36.21 -6.99
C GLN A 290 17.27 -36.14 -8.15
N ALA A 291 17.78 -36.18 -9.41
CA ALA A 291 16.88 -36.27 -10.57
C ALA A 291 16.16 -37.62 -10.64
N LYS A 292 14.85 -37.57 -10.89
CA LYS A 292 13.96 -38.73 -11.00
C LYS A 292 14.08 -39.39 -12.36
N LYS A 293 13.79 -40.71 -12.40
CA LYS A 293 13.77 -41.54 -13.57
C LYS A 293 12.69 -42.60 -13.44
N ILE A 294 11.96 -42.90 -14.51
CA ILE A 294 10.96 -43.98 -14.49
C ILE A 294 11.62 -45.33 -14.89
N PRO A 295 11.22 -46.43 -14.25
CA PRO A 295 11.76 -47.75 -14.53
C PRO A 295 11.09 -48.40 -15.77
N ILE A 296 11.38 -47.87 -16.94
CA ILE A 296 10.99 -48.49 -18.22
C ILE A 296 12.11 -49.36 -18.77
N ARG A 297 11.79 -50.23 -19.75
CA ARG A 297 12.77 -51.15 -20.36
C ARG A 297 13.96 -50.36 -20.87
N ASN A 298 15.18 -50.88 -20.61
CA ASN A 298 16.48 -50.29 -20.93
C ASN A 298 16.78 -48.92 -20.33
N SER A 299 16.02 -48.47 -19.36
CA SER A 299 16.26 -47.16 -18.70
C SER A 299 17.63 -47.08 -18.01
N ASN A 300 18.32 -48.18 -17.72
CA ASN A 300 19.65 -48.23 -17.11
C ASN A 300 20.80 -48.24 -18.11
N HIS A 301 20.53 -48.12 -19.41
CA HIS A 301 21.58 -48.03 -20.42
C HIS A 301 22.48 -46.82 -20.20
N PRO A 302 23.82 -46.90 -20.43
CA PRO A 302 24.79 -45.80 -20.21
C PRO A 302 24.47 -44.51 -20.97
N GLY A 303 23.78 -44.60 -22.11
CA GLY A 303 23.30 -43.43 -22.87
C GLY A 303 22.08 -42.73 -22.29
N ASN A 304 21.55 -43.18 -21.13
CA ASN A 304 20.51 -42.51 -20.41
C ASN A 304 21.08 -41.62 -19.30
N TRP A 305 21.05 -40.35 -19.52
CA TRP A 305 21.55 -39.35 -18.58
C TRP A 305 20.40 -38.71 -17.76
N LYS A 306 20.75 -38.07 -16.66
CA LYS A 306 19.83 -37.27 -15.90
C LYS A 306 20.14 -35.80 -16.16
N SER A 307 19.11 -34.95 -16.26
CA SER A 307 19.25 -33.53 -16.56
C SER A 307 20.17 -32.77 -15.58
N LEU A 308 19.99 -33.00 -14.27
CA LEU A 308 20.85 -32.36 -13.27
C LEU A 308 22.32 -32.83 -13.34
N ASP A 309 22.59 -34.07 -13.75
CA ASP A 309 23.95 -34.55 -13.91
C ASP A 309 24.63 -33.86 -15.10
N VAL A 310 23.91 -33.66 -16.21
CA VAL A 310 24.43 -32.92 -17.37
C VAL A 310 24.72 -31.47 -17.00
N LEU A 311 23.76 -30.79 -16.41
CA LEU A 311 23.90 -29.37 -16.00
C LEU A 311 25.06 -29.20 -15.01
N ARG A 312 25.15 -30.08 -14.01
CA ARG A 312 26.26 -30.09 -13.03
C ARG A 312 27.61 -30.31 -13.66
N ARG A 313 27.75 -31.29 -14.58
CA ARG A 313 29.01 -31.56 -15.29
C ARG A 313 29.46 -30.33 -16.08
N VAL A 314 28.55 -29.69 -16.79
CA VAL A 314 28.85 -28.43 -17.50
C VAL A 314 29.26 -27.34 -16.52
N ALA A 315 28.52 -27.15 -15.42
CA ALA A 315 28.80 -26.13 -14.40
C ALA A 315 30.16 -26.35 -13.71
N LEU A 316 30.63 -27.60 -13.61
CA LEU A 316 31.93 -27.95 -13.04
C LEU A 316 33.06 -27.94 -14.09
N GLY A 317 32.77 -27.47 -15.30
CA GLY A 317 33.78 -27.29 -16.37
C GLY A 317 34.13 -28.57 -17.12
N GLU A 318 33.32 -29.64 -16.99
CA GLU A 318 33.57 -30.86 -17.76
C GLU A 318 33.29 -30.62 -19.26
N LYS A 319 34.20 -31.03 -20.09
CA LYS A 319 34.05 -30.94 -21.55
C LYS A 319 33.18 -32.09 -22.05
N ILE A 320 31.95 -31.78 -22.40
CA ILE A 320 31.02 -32.71 -23.02
C ILE A 320 30.89 -32.31 -24.49
N ASP A 321 31.10 -33.27 -25.39
CA ASP A 321 30.93 -33.07 -26.83
C ASP A 321 29.78 -33.93 -27.32
N LEU A 322 28.76 -33.30 -27.87
CA LEU A 322 27.56 -33.91 -28.44
C LEU A 322 27.47 -33.71 -29.96
N SER A 323 28.57 -33.32 -30.59
CA SER A 323 28.65 -33.18 -32.06
C SER A 323 28.20 -34.46 -32.76
N GLY A 324 27.22 -34.32 -33.66
CA GLY A 324 26.63 -35.44 -34.41
C GLY A 324 25.73 -36.39 -33.60
N LYS A 325 25.43 -36.10 -32.33
CA LYS A 325 24.52 -36.91 -31.49
C LYS A 325 23.12 -36.33 -31.50
N LYS A 326 22.09 -37.16 -31.72
CA LYS A 326 20.70 -36.82 -31.54
C LYS A 326 20.31 -37.03 -30.10
N VAL A 327 19.65 -36.04 -29.51
CA VAL A 327 19.29 -36.07 -28.09
C VAL A 327 17.77 -35.91 -27.92
N VAL A 328 17.19 -36.78 -27.08
CA VAL A 328 15.79 -36.65 -26.62
C VAL A 328 15.78 -36.31 -25.12
N VAL A 329 15.13 -35.20 -24.76
CA VAL A 329 14.92 -34.80 -23.37
C VAL A 329 13.48 -35.17 -22.98
N LEU A 330 13.33 -35.94 -21.91
CA LEU A 330 12.04 -36.42 -21.39
C LEU A 330 11.61 -35.56 -20.21
N GLY A 331 10.56 -34.76 -20.42
CA GLY A 331 9.98 -33.80 -19.46
C GLY A 331 9.61 -32.48 -20.11
N GLY A 332 8.66 -31.74 -19.52
CA GLY A 332 8.15 -30.49 -20.06
C GLY A 332 8.35 -29.26 -19.14
N GLY A 333 9.11 -29.40 -18.03
CA GLY A 333 9.37 -28.32 -17.09
C GLY A 333 10.65 -27.50 -17.41
N ASN A 334 10.88 -26.39 -16.66
CA ASN A 334 12.03 -25.50 -16.91
C ASN A 334 13.39 -26.20 -16.88
N VAL A 335 13.60 -27.20 -16.02
CA VAL A 335 14.85 -27.99 -15.99
C VAL A 335 15.04 -28.79 -17.28
N ALA A 336 13.95 -29.26 -17.92
CA ALA A 336 14.03 -29.92 -19.21
C ALA A 336 14.41 -28.94 -20.32
N LEU A 337 13.86 -27.74 -20.31
CA LEU A 337 14.20 -26.64 -21.21
C LEU A 337 15.67 -26.24 -21.05
N ASP A 338 16.15 -26.06 -19.80
CA ASP A 338 17.55 -25.75 -19.51
C ASP A 338 18.51 -26.86 -20.02
N ALA A 339 18.14 -28.13 -19.81
CA ALA A 339 18.94 -29.27 -20.32
C ALA A 339 18.95 -29.32 -21.86
N ALA A 340 17.81 -29.14 -22.52
CA ALA A 340 17.69 -29.14 -23.97
C ALA A 340 18.49 -28.00 -24.62
N ARG A 341 18.34 -26.77 -24.11
CA ARG A 341 19.09 -25.59 -24.57
C ARG A 341 20.59 -25.71 -24.30
N THR A 342 20.98 -26.36 -23.21
CA THR A 342 22.38 -26.68 -22.91
C THR A 342 22.94 -27.69 -23.93
N VAL A 343 22.18 -28.70 -24.29
CA VAL A 343 22.58 -29.75 -25.23
C VAL A 343 22.84 -29.20 -26.65
N ILE A 344 22.04 -28.26 -27.13
CA ILE A 344 22.30 -27.52 -28.38
C ILE A 344 23.67 -26.85 -28.32
N ARG A 345 24.00 -26.19 -27.22
CA ARG A 345 25.26 -25.48 -27.00
C ARG A 345 26.48 -26.43 -26.89
N LEU A 346 26.21 -27.67 -26.54
CA LEU A 346 27.23 -28.75 -26.56
C LEU A 346 27.42 -29.40 -27.95
N GLY A 347 26.72 -28.85 -28.98
CA GLY A 347 26.94 -29.24 -30.38
C GLY A 347 25.99 -30.31 -30.93
N SER A 348 24.92 -30.69 -30.22
CA SER A 348 23.92 -31.61 -30.75
C SER A 348 23.17 -30.97 -31.93
N PRO A 349 23.12 -31.67 -33.11
CA PRO A 349 22.44 -31.13 -34.28
C PRO A 349 20.91 -31.29 -34.23
N GLU A 350 20.40 -32.21 -33.42
CA GLU A 350 18.97 -32.49 -33.29
C GLU A 350 18.62 -32.69 -31.81
N VAL A 351 17.79 -31.80 -31.27
CA VAL A 351 17.29 -31.91 -29.88
C VAL A 351 15.78 -31.93 -29.90
N ARG A 352 15.20 -32.95 -29.27
CA ARG A 352 13.78 -33.17 -29.13
C ARG A 352 13.40 -33.16 -27.66
N MET A 353 12.25 -32.53 -27.34
CA MET A 353 11.65 -32.64 -26.02
C MET A 353 10.32 -33.36 -26.10
N ALA A 354 10.05 -34.28 -25.15
CA ALA A 354 8.78 -34.97 -25.05
C ALA A 354 8.27 -34.97 -23.62
N CYS A 355 6.96 -34.69 -23.44
CA CYS A 355 6.30 -34.64 -22.14
C CYS A 355 4.85 -35.17 -22.18
N LEU A 356 4.30 -35.50 -21.03
CA LEU A 356 2.92 -36.00 -20.89
C LEU A 356 1.89 -34.93 -21.14
N GLU A 357 2.17 -33.70 -20.72
CA GLU A 357 1.27 -32.57 -20.78
C GLU A 357 1.08 -32.10 -22.25
N PRO A 358 -0.10 -31.62 -22.63
CA PRO A 358 -0.30 -30.94 -23.91
C PRO A 358 0.46 -29.62 -23.97
N ARG A 359 0.68 -29.05 -25.17
CA ARG A 359 1.51 -27.83 -25.38
C ARG A 359 1.10 -26.66 -24.48
N GLY A 360 -0.19 -26.43 -24.29
CA GLY A 360 -0.70 -25.32 -23.47
C GLY A 360 -0.70 -25.58 -21.95
N GLU A 361 -0.34 -26.80 -21.51
CA GLU A 361 -0.30 -27.20 -20.10
C GLU A 361 1.09 -27.68 -19.67
N MET A 362 2.12 -27.43 -20.49
CA MET A 362 3.50 -27.77 -20.15
C MET A 362 3.90 -27.04 -18.86
N PRO A 363 4.61 -27.73 -17.91
CA PRO A 363 5.01 -27.12 -16.65
C PRO A 363 6.09 -26.04 -16.79
N GLY A 364 6.75 -25.93 -17.93
CA GLY A 364 7.69 -24.88 -18.28
C GLY A 364 6.96 -23.56 -18.52
N PHE A 365 7.58 -22.44 -18.19
CA PHE A 365 7.01 -21.15 -18.52
C PHE A 365 6.87 -20.98 -20.04
N GLU A 366 5.74 -20.41 -20.47
CA GLU A 366 5.44 -20.26 -21.90
C GLU A 366 6.55 -19.52 -22.66
N TRP A 367 7.10 -18.45 -22.10
CA TRP A 367 8.21 -17.71 -22.72
C TRP A 367 9.50 -18.55 -22.84
N GLU A 368 9.78 -19.44 -21.89
CA GLU A 368 10.94 -20.35 -21.96
C GLU A 368 10.72 -21.43 -23.03
N VAL A 369 9.50 -21.92 -23.19
CA VAL A 369 9.15 -22.90 -24.21
C VAL A 369 9.28 -22.27 -25.60
N GLN A 370 8.79 -21.04 -25.79
CA GLN A 370 8.91 -20.30 -27.04
C GLN A 370 10.37 -20.08 -27.43
N VAL A 371 11.21 -19.62 -26.49
CA VAL A 371 12.65 -19.44 -26.75
C VAL A 371 13.34 -20.76 -27.13
N ALA A 372 12.93 -21.86 -26.50
CA ALA A 372 13.48 -23.18 -26.84
C ALA A 372 13.07 -23.63 -28.27
N GLU A 373 11.80 -23.37 -28.66
CA GLU A 373 11.32 -23.62 -30.02
C GLU A 373 12.07 -22.74 -31.05
N GLU A 374 12.30 -21.46 -30.75
CA GLU A 374 13.10 -20.56 -31.58
C GLU A 374 14.55 -21.07 -31.76
N GLU A 375 15.16 -21.63 -30.72
CA GLU A 375 16.50 -22.23 -30.77
C GLU A 375 16.55 -23.59 -31.55
N GLY A 376 15.40 -24.03 -32.08
CA GLY A 376 15.29 -25.22 -32.93
C GLY A 376 15.04 -26.53 -32.17
N ILE A 377 14.58 -26.47 -30.92
CA ILE A 377 14.17 -27.67 -30.18
C ILE A 377 12.80 -28.12 -30.67
N GLU A 378 12.70 -29.35 -31.15
CA GLU A 378 11.45 -29.96 -31.60
C GLU A 378 10.60 -30.41 -30.38
N MET A 379 9.40 -29.88 -30.20
CA MET A 379 8.50 -30.23 -29.08
C MET A 379 7.55 -31.37 -29.45
N PHE A 380 7.47 -32.38 -28.59
CA PHE A 380 6.55 -33.50 -28.67
C PHE A 380 5.69 -33.61 -27.41
N PRO A 381 4.75 -32.68 -27.19
CA PRO A 381 3.84 -32.72 -26.05
C PRO A 381 2.81 -33.83 -26.18
N GLY A 382 2.16 -34.23 -25.07
CA GLY A 382 1.16 -35.31 -25.04
C GLY A 382 1.72 -36.67 -25.38
N ARG A 383 2.92 -37.04 -24.88
CA ARG A 383 3.59 -38.31 -25.15
C ARG A 383 3.91 -39.06 -23.86
N THR A 384 3.56 -40.34 -23.80
CA THR A 384 4.07 -41.29 -22.80
C THR A 384 5.33 -42.01 -23.27
N PHE A 385 6.13 -42.51 -22.33
CA PHE A 385 7.39 -43.18 -22.59
C PHE A 385 7.24 -44.68 -22.24
N LYS A 386 7.45 -45.58 -23.22
CA LYS A 386 7.25 -47.02 -23.06
C LYS A 386 8.54 -47.77 -22.83
N GLU A 387 9.55 -47.49 -23.64
CA GLU A 387 10.86 -48.09 -23.53
C GLU A 387 11.96 -47.29 -24.23
N ILE A 388 13.20 -47.47 -23.82
CA ILE A 388 14.36 -47.04 -24.58
C ILE A 388 14.71 -48.17 -25.57
N VAL A 389 14.63 -47.85 -26.85
CA VAL A 389 14.94 -48.82 -27.92
C VAL A 389 16.43 -48.90 -28.07
N VAL A 390 17.00 -50.11 -27.87
CA VAL A 390 18.42 -50.36 -27.93
C VAL A 390 18.69 -51.51 -28.95
N GLU A 391 19.63 -51.30 -29.83
CA GLU A 391 20.14 -52.34 -30.77
C GLU A 391 21.66 -52.28 -30.79
N ASN A 392 22.32 -53.44 -30.71
CA ASN A 392 23.77 -53.59 -30.71
C ASN A 392 24.49 -52.67 -29.69
N GLU A 393 23.97 -52.59 -28.49
CA GLU A 393 24.45 -51.69 -27.39
C GLU A 393 24.35 -50.17 -27.68
N HIS A 394 23.62 -49.77 -28.72
CA HIS A 394 23.38 -48.38 -29.05
C HIS A 394 21.89 -48.03 -28.87
N ILE A 395 21.63 -46.86 -28.35
CA ILE A 395 20.26 -46.31 -28.29
C ILE A 395 19.87 -45.92 -29.72
N LEU A 396 18.69 -46.35 -30.16
CA LEU A 396 18.06 -45.92 -31.40
C LEU A 396 17.03 -44.81 -31.17
N GLY A 397 16.48 -44.76 -29.98
CA GLY A 397 15.49 -43.77 -29.63
C GLY A 397 14.60 -44.15 -28.44
N VAL A 398 13.55 -43.38 -28.25
CA VAL A 398 12.51 -43.59 -27.22
C VAL A 398 11.21 -43.99 -27.91
N ARG A 399 10.61 -45.14 -27.53
CA ARG A 399 9.28 -45.53 -27.96
C ARG A 399 8.24 -44.75 -27.15
N CYS A 400 7.46 -43.97 -27.85
CA CYS A 400 6.38 -43.11 -27.30
C CYS A 400 5.04 -43.53 -27.88
N ALA A 401 3.98 -43.17 -27.22
CA ALA A 401 2.62 -43.13 -27.77
C ALA A 401 1.94 -41.77 -27.39
N GLU A 402 1.03 -41.35 -28.21
CA GLU A 402 0.20 -40.15 -27.86
C GLU A 402 -0.72 -40.47 -26.71
N VAL A 403 -0.93 -39.46 -25.86
CA VAL A 403 -1.83 -39.58 -24.69
C VAL A 403 -2.79 -38.41 -24.57
N GLU A 404 -3.98 -38.74 -24.11
CA GLU A 404 -4.90 -37.77 -23.52
C GLU A 404 -4.50 -37.60 -22.05
N PHE A 405 -4.05 -36.41 -21.69
CA PHE A 405 -3.62 -36.08 -20.33
C PHE A 405 -4.73 -35.37 -19.57
N ARG A 406 -5.07 -35.85 -18.36
CA ARG A 406 -6.16 -35.35 -17.50
C ARG A 406 -5.66 -34.83 -16.15
N GLY A 407 -4.34 -34.62 -16.02
CA GLY A 407 -3.73 -34.14 -14.78
C GLY A 407 -3.08 -35.24 -13.95
N PHE A 408 -2.91 -34.99 -12.66
CA PHE A 408 -2.30 -35.93 -11.72
C PHE A 408 -3.31 -36.33 -10.63
N LYS A 409 -3.45 -37.64 -10.41
CA LYS A 409 -4.24 -38.22 -9.31
C LYS A 409 -3.32 -38.90 -8.31
N ARG A 410 -3.29 -38.44 -7.06
CA ARG A 410 -2.42 -38.96 -5.99
C ARG A 410 -0.93 -39.07 -6.41
N GLY A 411 -0.46 -38.04 -7.13
CA GLY A 411 0.95 -37.99 -7.61
C GLY A 411 1.29 -38.89 -8.78
N ARG A 412 0.28 -39.54 -9.40
CA ARG A 412 0.45 -40.34 -10.64
C ARG A 412 -0.25 -39.63 -11.79
N PRO A 413 0.31 -39.65 -13.01
CA PRO A 413 -0.35 -39.07 -14.18
C PRO A 413 -1.63 -39.85 -14.50
N ASP A 414 -2.74 -39.15 -14.72
CA ASP A 414 -4.00 -39.69 -15.24
C ASP A 414 -3.99 -39.51 -16.76
N ILE A 415 -3.59 -40.59 -17.46
CA ILE A 415 -3.41 -40.57 -18.91
C ILE A 415 -4.19 -41.72 -19.54
N SER A 416 -4.64 -41.52 -20.77
CA SER A 416 -5.12 -42.60 -21.67
C SER A 416 -4.31 -42.56 -22.92
N GLU A 417 -3.69 -43.71 -23.28
CA GLU A 417 -2.98 -43.83 -24.56
C GLU A 417 -3.95 -43.83 -25.74
N ILE A 418 -3.60 -43.13 -26.80
CA ILE A 418 -4.33 -43.11 -28.06
C ILE A 418 -3.89 -44.32 -28.88
N PRO A 419 -4.81 -45.23 -29.27
CA PRO A 419 -4.45 -46.44 -30.04
C PRO A 419 -3.76 -46.08 -31.35
N ASP A 420 -2.85 -46.98 -31.79
CA ASP A 420 -2.14 -46.91 -33.07
C ASP A 420 -1.28 -45.65 -33.28
N THR A 421 -0.87 -44.98 -32.20
CA THR A 421 0.02 -43.79 -32.25
C THR A 421 1.45 -44.09 -31.83
N GLU A 422 1.82 -45.37 -31.62
CA GLU A 422 3.18 -45.68 -31.21
C GLU A 422 4.21 -45.31 -32.29
N HIS A 423 5.26 -44.64 -31.86
CA HIS A 423 6.36 -44.26 -32.72
C HIS A 423 7.66 -44.19 -31.92
N ILE A 424 8.78 -44.10 -32.63
CA ILE A 424 10.07 -43.95 -32.01
C ILE A 424 10.59 -42.53 -32.29
N LEU A 425 10.91 -41.81 -31.21
CA LEU A 425 11.68 -40.56 -31.30
C LEU A 425 13.18 -40.93 -31.38
N PRO A 426 13.83 -40.70 -32.53
CA PRO A 426 15.22 -41.10 -32.73
C PRO A 426 16.14 -40.36 -31.76
N ALA A 427 17.06 -41.10 -31.11
CA ALA A 427 18.06 -40.53 -30.20
C ALA A 427 19.28 -41.43 -30.08
N ASP A 428 20.45 -40.83 -29.91
CA ASP A 428 21.68 -41.51 -29.46
C ASP A 428 21.82 -41.38 -27.93
N ILE A 429 21.25 -40.32 -27.35
CA ILE A 429 21.26 -40.02 -25.91
C ILE A 429 19.87 -39.63 -25.46
N VAL A 430 19.47 -40.13 -24.30
CA VAL A 430 18.20 -39.76 -23.64
C VAL A 430 18.48 -39.10 -22.32
N ILE A 431 17.87 -37.93 -22.09
CA ILE A 431 18.03 -37.15 -20.86
C ILE A 431 16.69 -37.11 -20.09
N TRP A 432 16.73 -37.62 -18.86
CA TRP A 432 15.57 -37.60 -17.96
C TRP A 432 15.47 -36.28 -17.21
N ALA A 433 14.36 -35.59 -17.39
CA ALA A 433 14.06 -34.29 -16.76
C ALA A 433 12.61 -34.25 -16.20
N ILE A 434 12.16 -35.33 -15.57
CA ILE A 434 10.81 -35.59 -15.06
C ILE A 434 10.66 -35.26 -13.56
N GLY A 435 11.41 -34.28 -13.12
CA GLY A 435 11.43 -33.80 -11.75
C GLY A 435 12.64 -34.32 -10.95
N GLN A 436 12.76 -33.78 -9.76
CA GLN A 436 13.85 -33.99 -8.81
C GLN A 436 13.34 -34.16 -7.39
N GLY A 437 14.19 -34.49 -6.45
CA GLY A 437 13.86 -34.61 -5.04
C GLY A 437 15.10 -34.53 -4.16
N PRO A 438 14.89 -34.39 -2.86
CA PRO A 438 15.94 -34.35 -1.85
C PRO A 438 16.69 -35.70 -1.76
N ASP A 439 17.94 -35.64 -1.33
CA ASP A 439 18.69 -36.79 -0.85
C ASP A 439 18.53 -36.91 0.67
N PHE A 440 17.97 -38.02 1.12
CA PHE A 440 17.77 -38.27 2.57
C PHE A 440 18.80 -39.26 3.13
N SER A 441 19.79 -39.71 2.33
CA SER A 441 20.71 -40.76 2.71
C SER A 441 21.66 -40.43 3.88
N PHE A 442 21.82 -39.12 4.17
CA PHE A 442 22.65 -38.58 5.24
C PHE A 442 21.87 -38.26 6.51
N LEU A 443 20.54 -38.37 6.48
CA LEU A 443 19.69 -38.14 7.66
C LEU A 443 19.65 -39.37 8.55
N PRO A 444 19.41 -39.24 9.87
CA PRO A 444 19.36 -40.36 10.80
C PRO A 444 18.38 -41.44 10.36
N SER A 445 18.87 -42.68 10.26
CA SER A 445 18.06 -43.83 9.86
C SER A 445 17.27 -44.47 11.04
N ASP A 446 17.48 -44.02 12.26
CA ASP A 446 16.82 -44.48 13.49
C ASP A 446 15.38 -43.96 13.68
N GLY A 447 14.90 -43.13 12.77
CA GLY A 447 13.57 -42.53 12.82
C GLY A 447 13.47 -41.30 13.73
N SER A 448 14.56 -40.79 14.28
CA SER A 448 14.59 -39.59 15.14
C SER A 448 14.17 -38.34 14.36
N MET A 449 14.44 -38.27 13.05
CA MET A 449 14.00 -37.19 12.18
C MET A 449 12.83 -37.64 11.29
N HIS A 450 11.71 -36.96 11.41
CA HIS A 450 10.51 -37.29 10.61
C HIS A 450 10.64 -36.82 9.16
N ILE A 451 10.49 -37.76 8.23
CA ILE A 451 10.54 -37.53 6.79
C ILE A 451 9.22 -37.92 6.16
N ARG A 452 8.61 -37.04 5.38
CA ARG A 452 7.49 -37.34 4.50
C ARG A 452 8.04 -37.74 3.13
N TYR A 453 8.36 -39.03 2.99
CA TYR A 453 8.93 -39.55 1.74
C TYR A 453 7.89 -39.56 0.60
N PRO A 454 8.20 -39.12 -0.64
CA PRO A 454 9.49 -38.55 -1.11
C PRO A 454 9.48 -36.98 -1.07
N VAL A 455 8.70 -36.35 -0.21
CA VAL A 455 8.37 -34.92 -0.25
C VAL A 455 9.46 -34.08 0.43
N GLY A 456 9.75 -34.31 1.71
CA GLY A 456 10.71 -33.49 2.44
C GLY A 456 10.77 -33.84 3.94
N VAL A 457 11.61 -33.12 4.65
CA VAL A 457 11.73 -33.18 6.10
C VAL A 457 10.53 -32.48 6.73
N VAL A 458 9.92 -33.09 7.75
CA VAL A 458 8.79 -32.51 8.47
C VAL A 458 9.30 -31.57 9.57
N THR A 459 8.76 -30.35 9.59
CA THR A 459 9.05 -29.34 10.62
C THR A 459 7.76 -28.89 11.29
N ASP A 460 7.91 -28.22 12.44
CA ASP A 460 6.84 -27.45 13.08
C ASP A 460 6.68 -26.05 12.43
N GLU A 461 5.87 -25.18 13.06
CA GLU A 461 5.62 -23.81 12.58
C GLU A 461 6.88 -22.91 12.71
N GLU A 462 7.83 -23.30 13.58
CA GLU A 462 9.10 -22.60 13.76
C GLU A 462 10.24 -23.23 12.93
N MET A 463 9.93 -23.97 11.86
CA MET A 463 10.88 -24.62 10.96
C MET A 463 11.83 -25.62 11.66
N MET A 464 11.57 -25.99 12.92
CA MET A 464 12.36 -26.97 13.66
C MET A 464 11.88 -28.38 13.32
N THR A 465 12.83 -29.30 13.14
CA THR A 465 12.54 -30.73 12.88
C THR A 465 12.13 -31.43 14.17
N SER A 466 11.84 -32.73 14.10
CA SER A 466 11.61 -33.55 15.31
C SER A 466 12.86 -33.68 16.20
N VAL A 467 14.02 -33.25 15.74
CA VAL A 467 15.27 -33.21 16.52
C VAL A 467 15.46 -31.78 17.05
N PRO A 468 15.46 -31.57 18.37
CA PRO A 468 15.63 -30.25 18.96
C PRO A 468 16.92 -29.56 18.52
N GLY A 469 16.83 -28.28 18.15
CA GLY A 469 17.98 -27.51 17.66
C GLY A 469 18.37 -27.78 16.20
N VAL A 470 17.68 -28.70 15.50
CA VAL A 470 17.85 -28.94 14.07
C VAL A 470 16.69 -28.38 13.29
N PHE A 471 17.00 -27.50 12.36
CA PHE A 471 16.04 -26.78 11.51
C PHE A 471 16.17 -27.21 10.05
N CYS A 472 15.15 -26.94 9.24
CA CYS A 472 15.14 -27.30 7.84
C CYS A 472 14.52 -26.21 6.97
N ALA A 473 15.13 -25.89 5.81
CA ALA A 473 14.63 -24.90 4.87
C ALA A 473 14.98 -25.21 3.41
N GLY A 474 14.25 -24.63 2.47
CA GLY A 474 14.41 -24.82 1.02
C GLY A 474 13.81 -26.12 0.51
N ASP A 475 14.27 -26.60 -0.67
CA ASP A 475 13.67 -27.74 -1.36
C ASP A 475 13.71 -29.04 -0.55
N VAL A 476 14.62 -29.20 0.39
CA VAL A 476 14.69 -30.38 1.27
C VAL A 476 13.56 -30.40 2.30
N HIS A 477 12.96 -29.25 2.63
CA HIS A 477 11.82 -29.11 3.52
C HIS A 477 10.51 -29.49 2.83
N ARG A 478 10.21 -28.88 1.70
CA ARG A 478 8.92 -29.04 0.99
C ARG A 478 8.93 -29.97 -0.23
N GLY A 479 10.11 -30.36 -0.67
CA GLY A 479 10.29 -31.45 -1.64
C GLY A 479 9.95 -31.19 -3.08
N MET A 480 9.48 -30.01 -3.51
CA MET A 480 9.20 -29.78 -4.95
C MET A 480 9.10 -28.31 -5.34
N THR A 481 9.79 -28.01 -6.47
CA THR A 481 9.59 -26.84 -7.32
C THR A 481 9.62 -25.47 -6.61
N PHE A 482 10.66 -25.25 -5.80
CA PHE A 482 10.95 -23.94 -5.27
C PHE A 482 11.73 -23.12 -6.30
N PHE A 483 11.33 -21.88 -6.47
CA PHE A 483 12.12 -20.88 -7.16
C PHE A 483 13.17 -20.33 -6.19
N VAL A 484 14.25 -19.76 -6.74
CA VAL A 484 15.32 -19.16 -5.93
C VAL A 484 14.75 -18.16 -4.92
N VAL A 485 13.77 -17.34 -5.34
CA VAL A 485 13.13 -16.34 -4.47
C VAL A 485 12.37 -16.94 -3.29
N ASP A 486 11.75 -18.10 -3.46
CA ASP A 486 11.07 -18.83 -2.38
C ASP A 486 12.09 -19.37 -1.37
N ALA A 487 13.18 -19.95 -1.85
CA ALA A 487 14.25 -20.45 -1.00
C ALA A 487 14.95 -19.32 -0.21
N ILE A 488 15.08 -18.12 -0.78
CA ILE A 488 15.56 -16.92 -0.07
C ILE A 488 14.57 -16.53 1.03
N GLY A 489 13.27 -16.48 0.72
CA GLY A 489 12.23 -16.17 1.71
C GLY A 489 12.21 -17.15 2.89
N GLU A 490 12.35 -18.46 2.63
CA GLU A 490 12.49 -19.45 3.69
C GLU A 490 13.81 -19.30 4.46
N GLY A 491 14.90 -18.91 3.80
CA GLY A 491 16.17 -18.58 4.46
C GLY A 491 16.03 -17.47 5.50
N HIS A 492 15.34 -16.38 5.15
CA HIS A 492 15.02 -15.30 6.09
C HIS A 492 14.12 -15.76 7.24
N HIS A 493 13.12 -16.59 6.93
CA HIS A 493 12.21 -17.10 7.96
C HIS A 493 12.90 -18.01 8.96
N VAL A 494 13.66 -19.00 8.48
CA VAL A 494 14.36 -19.96 9.36
C VAL A 494 15.45 -19.29 10.18
N ALA A 495 16.12 -18.25 9.65
CA ALA A 495 17.11 -17.50 10.41
C ALA A 495 16.49 -16.84 11.67
N ARG A 496 15.30 -16.24 11.52
CA ARG A 496 14.55 -15.69 12.66
C ARG A 496 14.12 -16.76 13.66
N CYS A 497 13.69 -17.93 13.17
CA CYS A 497 13.34 -19.04 14.05
C CYS A 497 14.55 -19.55 14.86
N ILE A 498 15.70 -19.69 14.21
CA ILE A 498 16.96 -20.10 14.86
C ILE A 498 17.41 -19.06 15.90
N ASP A 499 17.41 -17.77 15.56
CA ASP A 499 17.79 -16.69 16.47
C ASP A 499 16.96 -16.72 17.77
N ARG A 500 15.63 -16.87 17.63
CA ARG A 500 14.72 -16.94 18.78
C ARG A 500 14.94 -18.17 19.62
N TYR A 501 15.11 -19.32 18.98
CA TYR A 501 15.46 -20.54 19.69
C TYR A 501 16.74 -20.36 20.51
N LEU A 502 17.78 -19.77 19.93
CA LEU A 502 19.06 -19.53 20.59
C LEU A 502 18.98 -18.48 21.71
N ARG A 503 18.05 -17.55 21.65
CA ARG A 503 17.76 -16.57 22.72
C ARG A 503 16.80 -17.10 23.77
N GLY A 504 16.17 -18.27 23.56
CA GLY A 504 15.19 -18.85 24.51
C GLY A 504 13.84 -18.12 24.50
N GLU A 505 13.47 -17.46 23.41
CA GLU A 505 12.20 -16.74 23.23
C GLU A 505 11.13 -17.70 22.67
N ALA A 506 9.92 -17.70 23.23
CA ALA A 506 8.82 -18.54 22.76
C ALA A 506 7.84 -17.79 21.86
N GLY A 507 7.35 -18.47 20.80
CA GLY A 507 6.22 -18.06 19.93
C GLY A 507 6.54 -16.94 18.91
N LEU A 508 6.23 -17.16 17.63
CA LEU A 508 6.33 -16.12 16.57
C LEU A 508 5.25 -15.05 16.77
N GLN A 509 5.62 -13.87 17.24
CA GLN A 509 4.82 -12.67 17.02
C GLN A 509 5.26 -12.05 15.69
N GLU A 510 4.54 -12.38 14.61
CA GLU A 510 4.72 -11.60 13.40
C GLU A 510 4.22 -10.19 13.64
N PRO A 511 5.00 -9.15 13.26
CA PRO A 511 4.51 -7.78 13.34
C PRO A 511 3.24 -7.66 12.50
N SER A 512 2.23 -6.93 13.00
CA SER A 512 1.00 -6.69 12.24
C SER A 512 1.35 -6.07 10.89
N ARG A 513 0.98 -6.74 9.81
CA ARG A 513 1.26 -6.30 8.45
C ARG A 513 0.22 -5.24 8.05
N LEU A 514 0.66 -4.19 7.38
CA LEU A 514 -0.25 -3.21 6.80
C LEU A 514 -1.08 -3.85 5.68
N ASP A 515 -2.29 -3.33 5.47
CA ASP A 515 -3.15 -3.80 4.39
C ASP A 515 -2.50 -3.63 3.01
N VAL A 516 -2.79 -4.55 2.12
CA VAL A 516 -2.36 -4.46 0.72
C VAL A 516 -3.22 -3.44 -0.01
N VAL A 517 -2.59 -2.52 -0.73
CA VAL A 517 -3.29 -1.49 -1.51
C VAL A 517 -3.81 -2.08 -2.81
N GLU A 518 -5.10 -2.30 -2.89
CA GLU A 518 -5.75 -2.69 -4.13
C GLU A 518 -6.23 -1.46 -4.90
N LEU A 519 -5.62 -1.18 -6.06
CA LEU A 519 -6.12 -0.17 -6.98
C LEU A 519 -7.15 -0.81 -7.92
N SER A 520 -8.30 -0.15 -8.11
CA SER A 520 -9.22 -0.49 -9.19
C SER A 520 -8.61 -0.10 -10.55
N ALA A 521 -9.16 -0.64 -11.66
CA ALA A 521 -8.75 -0.23 -13.00
C ALA A 521 -9.00 1.27 -13.26
N GLU A 522 -10.08 1.82 -12.69
CA GLU A 522 -10.43 3.24 -12.79
C GLU A 522 -9.42 4.12 -12.06
N GLU A 523 -9.01 3.75 -10.84
CA GLU A 523 -7.98 4.46 -10.08
C GLU A 523 -6.61 4.40 -10.79
N ALA A 524 -6.26 3.23 -11.34
CA ALA A 524 -5.03 3.06 -12.10
C ALA A 524 -5.02 3.94 -13.35
N ASN A 525 -6.11 3.96 -14.13
CA ASN A 525 -6.29 4.84 -15.29
C ASN A 525 -6.24 6.33 -14.90
N SER A 526 -6.90 6.71 -13.82
CA SER A 526 -6.86 8.09 -13.31
C SER A 526 -5.45 8.55 -12.97
N ARG A 527 -4.61 7.65 -12.44
CA ARG A 527 -3.19 7.98 -12.16
C ARG A 527 -2.38 8.17 -13.44
N ILE A 528 -2.67 7.41 -14.49
CA ILE A 528 -2.00 7.53 -15.79
C ILE A 528 -2.43 8.83 -16.45
N GLN A 529 -3.72 9.06 -16.61
CA GLN A 529 -4.29 10.26 -17.23
C GLN A 529 -3.91 11.56 -16.48
N GLY A 530 -3.76 11.45 -15.15
CA GLY A 530 -3.27 12.54 -14.30
C GLY A 530 -1.75 12.74 -14.34
N GLY A 531 -1.02 12.08 -15.24
CA GLY A 531 0.44 12.23 -15.40
C GLY A 531 1.30 11.68 -14.26
N ARG A 532 0.73 10.83 -13.38
CA ARG A 532 1.46 10.20 -12.27
C ARG A 532 2.27 8.98 -12.69
N ALA A 533 1.88 8.36 -13.79
CA ALA A 533 2.57 7.27 -14.43
C ALA A 533 2.49 7.45 -15.95
N SER A 534 3.50 6.97 -16.67
CA SER A 534 3.59 7.07 -18.12
C SER A 534 2.57 6.16 -18.83
N GLU A 535 2.11 6.56 -20.03
CA GLU A 535 1.28 5.76 -20.94
C GLU A 535 2.10 4.82 -21.84
N HIS A 536 3.43 4.83 -21.73
CA HIS A 536 4.28 3.98 -22.58
C HIS A 536 3.93 2.49 -22.44
N ALA A 537 4.09 1.75 -23.53
CA ALA A 537 3.99 0.29 -23.52
C ALA A 537 5.12 -0.33 -22.68
N ARG A 538 4.90 -1.56 -22.23
CA ARG A 538 5.93 -2.34 -21.52
C ARG A 538 7.18 -2.51 -22.38
N VAL A 539 8.33 -2.26 -21.81
CA VAL A 539 9.62 -2.47 -22.49
C VAL A 539 9.98 -3.96 -22.42
N PRO A 540 10.13 -4.64 -23.58
CA PRO A 540 10.51 -6.04 -23.61
C PRO A 540 12.01 -6.20 -23.32
N ILE A 541 12.39 -7.39 -22.84
CA ILE A 541 13.81 -7.77 -22.74
C ILE A 541 14.27 -8.23 -24.11
N SER A 542 15.33 -7.63 -24.63
CA SER A 542 15.96 -8.01 -25.87
C SER A 542 16.88 -9.21 -25.67
N SER A 543 17.09 -10.00 -26.72
CA SER A 543 18.00 -11.18 -26.72
C SER A 543 19.00 -11.08 -27.85
N ILE A 544 20.15 -11.79 -27.72
CA ILE A 544 21.12 -11.89 -28.80
C ILE A 544 20.53 -12.65 -30.00
N PRO A 545 21.00 -12.40 -31.26
CA PRO A 545 20.53 -13.08 -32.45
C PRO A 545 20.64 -14.61 -32.34
N LEU A 546 19.71 -15.33 -32.99
CA LEU A 546 19.66 -16.82 -32.94
C LEU A 546 20.97 -17.46 -33.36
N GLU A 547 21.62 -16.94 -34.39
CA GLU A 547 22.90 -17.44 -34.90
C GLU A 547 24.02 -17.38 -33.84
N GLU A 548 23.92 -16.49 -32.88
CA GLU A 548 24.88 -16.33 -31.79
C GLU A 548 24.56 -17.20 -30.57
N ARG A 549 23.40 -17.85 -30.49
CA ARG A 549 22.98 -18.69 -29.35
C ARG A 549 23.53 -20.12 -29.36
N HIS A 550 24.11 -20.60 -30.49
CA HIS A 550 24.63 -21.95 -30.65
C HIS A 550 26.13 -22.05 -30.35
N ASN A 551 26.57 -23.22 -29.91
CA ASN A 551 27.97 -23.59 -29.70
C ASN A 551 28.75 -22.69 -28.71
N ASN A 552 28.07 -21.94 -27.88
CA ASN A 552 28.64 -21.12 -26.81
C ASN A 552 27.65 -20.94 -25.67
N PHE A 553 28.13 -20.42 -24.53
CA PHE A 553 27.35 -20.20 -23.34
C PHE A 553 27.22 -18.71 -23.00
N ARG A 554 27.32 -17.83 -24.00
CA ARG A 554 27.02 -16.39 -23.77
C ARG A 554 25.61 -16.23 -23.28
N GLU A 555 25.41 -15.24 -22.40
CA GLU A 555 24.10 -14.89 -21.91
C GLU A 555 23.17 -14.48 -23.08
N VAL A 556 21.98 -15.08 -23.11
CA VAL A 556 21.03 -14.91 -24.24
C VAL A 556 20.26 -13.62 -24.12
N ASP A 557 19.67 -13.36 -22.94
CA ASP A 557 18.91 -12.16 -22.71
C ASP A 557 19.85 -10.99 -22.42
N LEU A 558 19.49 -9.79 -22.88
CA LEU A 558 20.26 -8.58 -22.66
C LEU A 558 19.64 -7.76 -21.51
N THR A 559 20.45 -6.96 -20.85
CA THR A 559 19.95 -6.01 -19.89
C THR A 559 19.29 -4.83 -20.61
N LEU A 560 18.33 -4.16 -19.96
CA LEU A 560 17.73 -2.94 -20.48
C LEU A 560 18.81 -1.83 -20.55
N THR A 561 18.72 -0.98 -21.55
CA THR A 561 19.51 0.27 -21.59
C THR A 561 19.02 1.25 -20.54
N GLU A 562 19.82 2.30 -20.25
CA GLU A 562 19.40 3.34 -19.31
C GLU A 562 18.10 4.05 -19.75
N GLU A 563 17.92 4.29 -21.04
CA GLU A 563 16.68 4.90 -21.56
C GLU A 563 15.47 3.98 -21.40
N GLU A 564 15.64 2.71 -21.73
CA GLU A 564 14.59 1.69 -21.59
C GLU A 564 14.16 1.49 -20.13
N VAL A 565 15.14 1.39 -19.21
CA VAL A 565 14.81 1.19 -17.78
C VAL A 565 14.10 2.40 -17.17
N LEU A 566 14.45 3.61 -17.58
CA LEU A 566 13.77 4.82 -17.14
C LEU A 566 12.33 4.88 -17.67
N THR A 567 12.14 4.59 -18.96
CA THR A 567 10.81 4.49 -19.60
C THR A 567 9.95 3.46 -18.87
N GLU A 568 10.49 2.29 -18.56
CA GLU A 568 9.76 1.24 -17.84
C GLU A 568 9.46 1.62 -16.39
N ALA A 569 10.42 2.25 -15.71
CA ALA A 569 10.24 2.69 -14.33
C ALA A 569 9.13 3.77 -14.20
N GLU A 570 8.95 4.62 -15.21
CA GLU A 570 7.88 5.65 -15.25
C GLU A 570 6.48 5.06 -15.34
N ARG A 571 6.33 3.81 -15.74
CA ARG A 571 5.04 3.11 -15.77
C ARG A 571 4.52 2.73 -14.38
N CYS A 572 5.35 2.79 -13.35
CA CYS A 572 4.97 2.42 -11.98
C CYS A 572 3.92 3.37 -11.39
N LEU A 573 2.78 2.80 -10.95
CA LEU A 573 1.65 3.53 -10.37
C LEU A 573 1.90 4.07 -8.95
N SER A 574 2.98 3.68 -8.29
CA SER A 574 3.30 4.05 -6.89
C SER A 574 2.14 3.75 -5.93
N CYS A 575 1.63 2.51 -5.93
CA CYS A 575 0.39 2.09 -5.26
C CYS A 575 0.34 2.49 -3.78
N GLY A 576 1.38 2.21 -3.00
CA GLY A 576 1.46 2.48 -1.56
C GLY A 576 1.77 3.93 -1.19
N ILE A 577 1.97 4.84 -2.13
CA ILE A 577 2.50 6.20 -1.99
C ILE A 577 3.94 6.14 -1.48
N CYS A 578 4.18 6.07 -0.17
CA CYS A 578 5.53 5.79 0.34
C CYS A 578 6.02 4.47 -0.24
N SER A 579 7.18 4.50 -0.87
CA SER A 579 7.79 3.34 -1.51
C SER A 579 8.61 2.47 -0.56
N GLU A 580 8.77 2.92 0.69
CA GLU A 580 9.59 2.26 1.72
C GLU A 580 11.04 1.95 1.28
N CYS A 581 11.62 2.82 0.46
CA CYS A 581 13.04 2.71 0.09
C CYS A 581 13.99 2.93 1.27
N LEU A 582 13.48 3.46 2.40
CA LEU A 582 14.17 3.75 3.66
C LEU A 582 15.30 4.81 3.56
N GLU A 583 15.43 5.50 2.43
CA GLU A 583 16.39 6.59 2.29
C GLU A 583 16.23 7.68 3.36
N CYS A 584 14.97 7.96 3.74
CA CYS A 584 14.67 8.89 4.83
C CYS A 584 15.20 8.41 6.18
N VAL A 585 15.24 7.09 6.43
CA VAL A 585 15.82 6.51 7.67
C VAL A 585 17.32 6.78 7.69
N SER A 586 18.03 6.41 6.61
CA SER A 586 19.46 6.64 6.47
C SER A 586 19.87 8.11 6.57
N ALA A 587 18.99 9.05 6.16
CA ALA A 587 19.24 10.49 6.21
C ALA A 587 18.85 11.13 7.56
N CYS A 588 18.16 10.42 8.44
CA CYS A 588 17.71 10.97 9.73
C CYS A 588 18.74 10.72 10.83
N GLU A 589 19.67 11.65 11.03
CA GLU A 589 20.75 11.53 12.02
C GLU A 589 20.26 11.33 13.47
N ILE A 590 19.04 11.80 13.77
CA ILE A 590 18.46 11.70 15.12
C ILE A 590 17.55 10.46 15.30
N GLY A 591 17.46 9.57 14.31
CA GLY A 591 16.69 8.33 14.41
C GLY A 591 15.17 8.51 14.62
N ALA A 592 14.59 9.65 14.19
CA ALA A 592 13.17 9.94 14.42
C ALA A 592 12.19 9.12 13.54
N ILE A 593 12.66 8.33 12.57
CA ILE A 593 11.81 7.65 11.57
C ILE A 593 11.65 6.18 11.92
N ASN A 594 10.37 5.77 12.07
CA ASN A 594 10.00 4.39 12.34
C ASN A 594 8.86 3.95 11.41
N HIS A 595 9.17 3.20 10.36
CA HIS A 595 8.19 2.66 9.42
C HIS A 595 7.28 1.57 9.99
N ASN A 596 7.60 1.04 11.18
CA ASN A 596 6.82 0.03 11.91
C ASN A 596 5.87 0.63 12.95
N MET A 597 5.77 1.98 13.01
CA MET A 597 4.83 2.65 13.91
C MET A 597 3.40 2.20 13.64
N GLN A 598 2.68 1.82 14.71
CA GLN A 598 1.31 1.32 14.64
C GLN A 598 0.30 2.41 15.01
N GLU A 599 -0.97 2.16 14.72
CA GLU A 599 -2.08 2.97 15.20
C GLU A 599 -2.17 2.89 16.74
N GLU A 600 -2.47 4.03 17.37
CA GLU A 600 -2.66 4.13 18.82
C GLU A 600 -4.12 4.52 19.11
N TYR A 601 -4.73 3.83 20.07
CA TYR A 601 -6.07 4.14 20.53
C TYR A 601 -6.02 4.75 21.93
N LEU A 602 -6.53 5.98 22.04
CA LEU A 602 -6.59 6.72 23.31
C LEU A 602 -8.02 6.78 23.77
N ASN A 603 -8.27 6.41 25.02
CA ASN A 603 -9.55 6.60 25.68
C ASN A 603 -9.45 7.83 26.59
N LEU A 604 -10.21 8.87 26.27
CA LEU A 604 -10.21 10.15 26.97
C LEU A 604 -11.54 10.31 27.72
N ASN A 605 -11.49 10.65 29.00
CA ASN A 605 -12.65 11.08 29.74
C ASN A 605 -12.66 12.61 29.77
N VAL A 606 -13.74 13.22 29.24
CA VAL A 606 -13.85 14.67 29.10
C VAL A 606 -15.20 15.17 29.60
N GLY A 607 -15.23 16.37 30.19
CA GLY A 607 -16.46 16.98 30.75
C GLY A 607 -17.34 17.66 29.71
N ALA A 608 -16.75 18.19 28.64
CA ALA A 608 -17.42 18.89 27.54
C ALA A 608 -16.71 18.69 26.22
N ILE A 609 -17.44 18.86 25.12
CA ILE A 609 -16.92 18.71 23.76
C ILE A 609 -17.28 19.95 22.93
N ILE A 610 -16.32 20.51 22.20
CA ILE A 610 -16.55 21.58 21.24
C ILE A 610 -16.22 21.06 19.85
N LEU A 611 -17.19 21.04 18.93
CA LEU A 611 -17.01 20.66 17.53
C LEU A 611 -16.69 21.89 16.69
N ALA A 612 -15.54 21.85 16.01
CA ALA A 612 -15.05 22.93 15.17
C ALA A 612 -14.46 22.37 13.86
N THR A 613 -15.18 21.46 13.20
CA THR A 613 -14.71 20.69 12.04
C THR A 613 -14.62 21.49 10.74
N GLY A 614 -15.21 22.71 10.71
CA GLY A 614 -15.14 23.60 9.55
C GLY A 614 -16.07 23.19 8.39
N PHE A 615 -15.64 23.49 7.15
CA PHE A 615 -16.41 23.36 5.92
C PHE A 615 -15.54 22.79 4.79
N LYS A 616 -16.13 22.53 3.65
CA LYS A 616 -15.47 22.38 2.35
C LYS A 616 -16.00 23.37 1.34
N ASP A 617 -15.21 23.65 0.29
CA ASP A 617 -15.67 24.44 -0.85
C ASP A 617 -16.55 23.60 -1.78
N PHE A 618 -17.54 24.25 -2.42
CA PHE A 618 -18.30 23.65 -3.51
C PHE A 618 -17.37 23.28 -4.67
N ASP A 619 -17.52 22.07 -5.20
CA ASP A 619 -16.77 21.62 -6.37
C ASP A 619 -17.41 22.18 -7.67
N PRO A 620 -16.77 23.14 -8.34
CA PRO A 620 -17.36 23.79 -9.51
C PRO A 620 -17.40 22.91 -10.76
N ARG A 621 -16.81 21.71 -10.74
CA ARG A 621 -16.99 20.71 -11.82
C ARG A 621 -18.45 20.24 -11.94
N GLN A 622 -19.24 20.40 -10.89
CA GLN A 622 -20.67 20.13 -10.91
C GLN A 622 -21.45 21.18 -11.74
N SER A 623 -20.82 22.32 -12.03
CA SER A 623 -21.40 23.44 -12.81
C SER A 623 -20.59 23.69 -14.08
N PRO A 624 -20.70 22.83 -15.11
CA PRO A 624 -19.86 22.87 -16.31
C PRO A 624 -19.99 24.15 -17.12
N GLU A 625 -21.07 24.91 -16.96
CA GLU A 625 -21.31 26.21 -17.59
C GLU A 625 -20.24 27.24 -17.26
N TYR A 626 -19.57 27.13 -16.11
CA TYR A 626 -18.50 28.06 -15.73
C TYR A 626 -17.12 27.67 -16.24
N GLY A 627 -16.98 26.52 -16.93
CA GLY A 627 -15.77 26.09 -17.63
C GLY A 627 -14.61 25.60 -16.75
N TYR A 628 -14.83 25.41 -15.44
CA TYR A 628 -13.81 24.86 -14.54
C TYR A 628 -13.47 23.41 -14.89
N GLY A 629 -12.16 23.09 -14.97
CA GLY A 629 -11.66 21.79 -15.42
C GLY A 629 -11.71 21.59 -16.94
N ARG A 630 -12.34 22.53 -17.70
CA ARG A 630 -12.36 22.57 -19.15
C ARG A 630 -11.39 23.63 -19.70
N TYR A 631 -11.23 24.73 -19.01
CA TYR A 631 -10.31 25.81 -19.35
C TYR A 631 -9.34 26.04 -18.21
N GLU A 632 -8.05 25.96 -18.46
CA GLU A 632 -7.00 26.03 -17.43
C GLU A 632 -6.92 27.38 -16.72
N ASN A 633 -7.34 28.45 -17.40
CA ASN A 633 -7.39 29.80 -16.81
C ASN A 633 -8.71 30.09 -16.05
N VAL A 634 -9.55 29.07 -15.81
CA VAL A 634 -10.70 29.15 -14.90
C VAL A 634 -10.33 28.44 -13.62
N ILE A 635 -10.14 29.20 -12.55
CA ILE A 635 -9.69 28.72 -11.23
C ILE A 635 -10.68 29.08 -10.13
N THR A 636 -10.59 28.43 -8.98
CA THR A 636 -11.34 28.81 -7.77
C THR A 636 -10.63 29.92 -7.01
N ALA A 637 -11.36 30.62 -6.17
CA ALA A 637 -10.77 31.61 -5.27
C ALA A 637 -9.74 31.00 -4.30
N MET A 638 -9.91 29.75 -3.89
CA MET A 638 -8.96 29.06 -3.04
C MET A 638 -7.66 28.71 -3.80
N GLU A 639 -7.75 28.32 -5.08
CA GLU A 639 -6.56 28.13 -5.93
C GLU A 639 -5.80 29.45 -6.12
N PHE A 640 -6.52 30.54 -6.35
CA PHE A 640 -5.91 31.88 -6.40
C PHE A 640 -5.16 32.20 -5.10
N GLU A 641 -5.75 31.97 -3.93
CA GLU A 641 -5.12 32.18 -2.62
C GLU A 641 -3.83 31.35 -2.46
N ARG A 642 -3.80 30.13 -3.00
CA ARG A 642 -2.59 29.31 -2.99
C ARG A 642 -1.53 29.84 -3.96
N MET A 643 -1.93 30.29 -5.14
CA MET A 643 -1.00 30.85 -6.15
C MET A 643 -0.36 32.14 -5.67
N ILE A 644 -1.10 33.06 -5.07
CA ILE A 644 -0.58 34.37 -4.61
C ILE A 644 0.27 34.26 -3.33
N ASN A 645 0.23 33.14 -2.64
CA ASN A 645 1.03 32.93 -1.44
C ASN A 645 2.49 32.64 -1.81
N THR A 646 3.45 33.32 -1.16
CA THR A 646 4.90 33.14 -1.42
C THR A 646 5.40 31.72 -1.13
N SER A 647 4.74 30.98 -0.23
CA SER A 647 5.00 29.57 0.05
C SER A 647 4.10 28.62 -0.76
N GLY A 648 3.32 29.13 -1.69
CA GLY A 648 2.41 28.37 -2.54
C GLY A 648 3.11 27.82 -3.80
N PRO A 649 2.32 27.16 -4.67
CA PRO A 649 2.82 26.37 -5.80
C PRO A 649 3.61 27.19 -6.84
N THR A 650 3.30 28.47 -6.96
CA THR A 650 3.89 29.39 -7.97
C THR A 650 4.85 30.41 -7.37
N GLY A 651 5.17 30.29 -6.07
CA GLY A 651 6.03 31.24 -5.38
C GLY A 651 5.47 32.65 -5.32
N GLY A 652 4.17 32.81 -5.24
CA GLY A 652 3.46 34.09 -5.14
C GLY A 652 3.13 34.74 -6.50
N LYS A 653 3.27 34.02 -7.60
CA LYS A 653 2.97 34.51 -8.95
C LYS A 653 1.66 33.92 -9.47
N VAL A 654 0.73 34.73 -9.90
CA VAL A 654 -0.48 34.30 -10.61
C VAL A 654 -0.17 34.29 -12.11
N LEU A 655 -0.23 33.08 -12.70
CA LEU A 655 0.16 32.88 -14.10
C LEU A 655 -0.95 32.17 -14.86
N LEU A 656 -1.09 32.54 -16.12
CA LEU A 656 -1.93 31.83 -17.10
C LEU A 656 -1.25 30.55 -17.58
N GLU A 657 -1.97 29.68 -18.29
CA GLU A 657 -1.48 28.49 -18.97
C GLU A 657 -0.18 28.73 -19.79
N ASN A 658 -0.05 29.89 -20.39
CA ASN A 658 1.10 30.29 -21.19
C ASN A 658 2.29 30.85 -20.39
N GLY A 659 2.22 30.81 -19.05
CA GLY A 659 3.26 31.30 -18.13
C GLY A 659 3.34 32.83 -17.96
N LYS A 660 2.39 33.59 -18.54
CA LYS A 660 2.33 35.06 -18.38
C LYS A 660 1.32 35.46 -17.30
N PRO A 661 1.48 36.58 -16.63
CA PRO A 661 0.44 37.12 -15.75
C PRO A 661 -0.78 37.54 -16.56
N PRO A 662 -2.02 37.42 -16.02
CA PRO A 662 -3.22 37.94 -16.70
C PRO A 662 -3.22 39.48 -16.72
N GLU A 663 -3.76 40.08 -17.78
CA GLU A 663 -4.01 41.52 -17.89
C GLU A 663 -5.44 41.87 -17.44
N SER A 664 -6.36 40.90 -17.50
CA SER A 664 -7.77 41.06 -17.12
C SER A 664 -8.30 39.82 -16.42
N VAL A 665 -9.09 40.02 -15.35
CA VAL A 665 -9.61 38.94 -14.49
C VAL A 665 -11.08 39.18 -14.20
N ALA A 666 -11.92 38.14 -14.38
CA ALA A 666 -13.31 38.18 -13.92
C ALA A 666 -13.47 37.36 -12.63
N ILE A 667 -14.20 37.88 -11.65
CA ILE A 667 -14.56 37.17 -10.41
C ILE A 667 -16.06 36.91 -10.43
N LEU A 668 -16.45 35.63 -10.39
CA LEU A 668 -17.86 35.23 -10.49
C LEU A 668 -18.38 34.78 -9.15
N HIS A 669 -19.48 35.46 -8.68
CA HIS A 669 -20.06 35.22 -7.37
C HIS A 669 -21.07 34.07 -7.34
N CYS A 670 -21.34 33.55 -6.15
CA CYS A 670 -22.39 32.59 -5.82
C CYS A 670 -22.29 31.23 -6.54
N ILE A 671 -21.07 30.78 -6.85
CA ILE A 671 -20.88 29.47 -7.48
C ILE A 671 -21.25 28.36 -6.49
N GLY A 672 -22.29 27.56 -6.81
CA GLY A 672 -22.81 26.49 -5.95
C GLY A 672 -23.66 26.96 -4.77
N SER A 673 -23.95 28.29 -4.62
CA SER A 673 -24.83 28.81 -3.58
C SER A 673 -25.88 29.76 -4.15
N ARG A 674 -27.03 29.89 -3.50
CA ARG A 674 -28.21 30.63 -3.99
C ARG A 674 -28.71 30.09 -5.35
N ASP A 675 -28.66 28.81 -5.50
CA ASP A 675 -29.06 28.07 -6.72
C ASP A 675 -29.81 26.81 -6.31
N ASP A 676 -31.04 26.66 -6.78
CA ASP A 676 -31.95 25.56 -6.44
C ASP A 676 -31.42 24.20 -6.90
N ARG A 677 -30.49 24.19 -7.87
CA ARG A 677 -29.84 22.96 -8.36
C ARG A 677 -28.84 22.38 -7.36
N TYR A 678 -28.28 23.23 -6.48
CA TYR A 678 -27.21 22.88 -5.55
C TYR A 678 -27.60 23.26 -4.12
N HIS A 679 -27.43 24.55 -3.74
CA HIS A 679 -27.74 25.05 -2.42
C HIS A 679 -28.53 26.35 -2.47
N GLU A 680 -29.75 26.37 -1.91
CA GLU A 680 -30.60 27.55 -1.82
C GLU A 680 -30.00 28.60 -0.90
N TYR A 681 -29.21 28.19 0.09
CA TYR A 681 -28.64 29.14 1.06
C TYR A 681 -27.52 30.00 0.46
N CYS A 682 -27.31 31.15 1.05
CA CYS A 682 -26.18 32.04 0.79
C CYS A 682 -24.99 31.63 1.65
N SER A 683 -23.83 31.45 1.06
CA SER A 683 -22.57 31.18 1.78
C SER A 683 -22.02 32.41 2.52
N ARG A 684 -22.69 33.55 2.44
CA ARG A 684 -22.48 34.81 3.24
C ARG A 684 -21.10 35.45 3.09
N VAL A 685 -20.03 34.65 2.96
CA VAL A 685 -18.63 35.09 2.98
C VAL A 685 -18.05 35.39 1.61
N CYS A 686 -18.63 34.81 0.53
CA CYS A 686 -18.05 34.88 -0.82
C CYS A 686 -17.96 36.34 -1.33
N CYS A 687 -18.90 37.21 -1.03
CA CYS A 687 -18.79 38.63 -1.41
C CYS A 687 -17.54 39.30 -0.81
N MET A 688 -17.26 39.07 0.47
CA MET A 688 -16.14 39.68 1.15
C MET A 688 -14.78 39.14 0.72
N TYR A 689 -14.65 37.81 0.51
CA TYR A 689 -13.39 37.28 0.02
C TYR A 689 -13.17 37.58 -1.47
N SER A 690 -14.25 37.75 -2.29
CA SER A 690 -14.13 38.23 -3.66
C SER A 690 -13.58 39.66 -3.70
N LEU A 691 -14.12 40.57 -2.89
CA LEU A 691 -13.60 41.92 -2.75
C LEU A 691 -12.13 41.93 -2.34
N LYS A 692 -11.72 41.05 -1.40
CA LYS A 692 -10.32 40.87 -1.03
C LYS A 692 -9.49 40.41 -2.22
N THR A 693 -9.98 39.37 -2.93
CA THR A 693 -9.34 38.83 -4.12
C THR A 693 -9.16 39.92 -5.19
N ALA A 694 -10.19 40.72 -5.43
CA ALA A 694 -10.11 41.85 -6.37
C ALA A 694 -9.01 42.85 -6.00
N GLN A 695 -8.90 43.21 -4.73
CA GLN A 695 -7.81 44.08 -4.26
C GLN A 695 -6.45 43.44 -4.46
N LEU A 696 -6.27 42.14 -4.12
CA LEU A 696 -5.03 41.41 -4.32
C LEU A 696 -4.64 41.33 -5.81
N VAL A 697 -5.61 41.09 -6.71
CA VAL A 697 -5.36 41.10 -8.15
C VAL A 697 -4.89 42.50 -8.61
N ARG A 698 -5.57 43.56 -8.16
CA ARG A 698 -5.18 44.95 -8.48
C ARG A 698 -3.78 45.31 -7.96
N GLU A 699 -3.46 44.93 -6.72
CA GLU A 699 -2.22 45.29 -6.05
C GLU A 699 -1.01 44.47 -6.53
N TYR A 700 -1.15 43.14 -6.59
CA TYR A 700 -0.02 42.26 -6.83
C TYR A 700 0.07 41.75 -8.26
N VAL A 701 -1.06 41.47 -8.92
CA VAL A 701 -1.09 41.04 -10.33
C VAL A 701 -1.11 42.22 -11.29
N LYS A 702 -1.73 43.36 -10.88
CA LYS A 702 -1.89 44.60 -11.65
C LYS A 702 -2.79 44.43 -12.85
N ALA A 703 -3.73 43.47 -12.79
CA ALA A 703 -4.72 43.21 -13.81
C ALA A 703 -5.98 44.10 -13.65
N GLU A 704 -6.72 44.31 -14.74
CA GLU A 704 -8.07 44.83 -14.70
C GLU A 704 -9.01 43.81 -14.06
N VAL A 705 -9.96 44.23 -13.21
CA VAL A 705 -10.83 43.33 -12.47
C VAL A 705 -12.30 43.63 -12.75
N HIS A 706 -13.04 42.58 -13.06
CA HIS A 706 -14.48 42.59 -13.34
C HIS A 706 -15.20 41.65 -12.35
N GLU A 707 -16.01 42.18 -11.45
CA GLU A 707 -16.84 41.35 -10.51
C GLU A 707 -18.29 41.29 -11.00
N ILE A 708 -18.77 40.07 -11.25
CA ILE A 708 -20.16 39.78 -11.60
C ILE A 708 -20.88 39.19 -10.41
N TYR A 709 -21.86 39.88 -9.85
CA TYR A 709 -22.52 39.54 -8.59
C TYR A 709 -24.05 39.71 -8.68
N ARG A 710 -24.80 38.93 -7.88
CA ARG A 710 -26.26 39.04 -7.79
C ARG A 710 -26.69 40.12 -6.79
N ASP A 711 -26.16 40.10 -5.56
CA ASP A 711 -26.31 41.05 -4.49
C ASP A 711 -25.02 41.10 -3.69
N MET A 712 -24.52 42.31 -3.47
CA MET A 712 -23.33 42.50 -2.65
C MET A 712 -23.73 42.46 -1.16
N ARG A 713 -23.26 41.46 -0.44
CA ARG A 713 -23.59 41.25 0.98
C ARG A 713 -22.40 41.60 1.86
N THR A 714 -22.42 42.84 2.37
CA THR A 714 -21.41 43.44 3.24
C THR A 714 -22.00 43.66 4.65
N VAL A 715 -22.36 42.58 5.32
CA VAL A 715 -23.27 42.57 6.48
C VAL A 715 -22.59 42.79 7.83
N SER A 716 -21.29 43.07 7.89
CA SER A 716 -20.58 43.32 9.15
C SER A 716 -19.98 44.73 9.21
N ASN A 717 -19.55 45.12 10.42
CA ASN A 717 -18.97 46.44 10.64
C ASN A 717 -17.73 46.66 9.76
N GLY A 718 -17.69 47.79 9.03
CA GLY A 718 -16.58 48.15 8.14
C GLY A 718 -16.61 47.49 6.76
N TYR A 719 -17.48 46.50 6.49
CA TYR A 719 -17.54 45.78 5.22
C TYR A 719 -18.08 46.63 4.07
N GLU A 720 -19.07 47.47 4.32
CA GLU A 720 -19.54 48.46 3.36
C GLU A 720 -18.44 49.46 2.97
N ALA A 721 -17.70 49.95 3.93
CA ALA A 721 -16.57 50.84 3.66
C ALA A 721 -15.45 50.10 2.86
N PHE A 722 -15.27 48.80 3.07
CA PHE A 722 -14.33 47.97 2.28
C PHE A 722 -14.79 47.83 0.84
N PHE A 723 -16.08 47.60 0.62
CA PHE A 723 -16.66 47.53 -0.72
C PHE A 723 -16.48 48.86 -1.47
N ASN A 724 -16.77 49.99 -0.83
CA ASN A 724 -16.62 51.30 -1.43
C ASN A 724 -15.18 51.60 -1.82
N ARG A 725 -14.22 51.29 -0.96
CA ARG A 725 -12.79 51.41 -1.28
C ARG A 725 -12.38 50.54 -2.46
N THR A 726 -12.90 49.30 -2.58
CA THR A 726 -12.61 48.38 -3.68
C THR A 726 -13.16 48.96 -4.99
N LYS A 727 -14.31 49.59 -4.94
CA LYS A 727 -14.92 50.32 -6.10
C LYS A 727 -14.05 51.49 -6.53
N GLU A 728 -13.65 52.31 -5.55
CA GLU A 728 -12.74 53.46 -5.77
C GLU A 728 -11.36 53.05 -6.32
N ALA A 729 -10.91 51.84 -5.98
CA ALA A 729 -9.66 51.27 -6.54
C ALA A 729 -9.78 50.86 -8.03
N GLY A 730 -10.91 51.08 -8.68
CA GLY A 730 -11.13 50.85 -10.12
C GLY A 730 -11.46 49.39 -10.45
N VAL A 731 -12.13 48.70 -9.56
CA VAL A 731 -12.77 47.39 -9.83
C VAL A 731 -14.13 47.66 -10.50
N HIS A 732 -14.43 46.98 -11.60
CA HIS A 732 -15.69 47.05 -12.30
C HIS A 732 -16.69 46.07 -11.75
N PHE A 733 -17.88 46.56 -11.37
CA PHE A 733 -18.94 45.78 -10.74
C PHE A 733 -20.15 45.68 -11.65
N TYR A 734 -20.57 44.45 -11.98
CA TYR A 734 -21.71 44.13 -12.83
C TYR A 734 -22.77 43.36 -12.03
N HIS A 735 -24.00 43.96 -11.96
CA HIS A 735 -25.08 43.33 -11.27
C HIS A 735 -25.87 42.39 -12.15
N GLY A 736 -25.67 41.09 -11.97
CA GLY A 736 -26.28 40.08 -12.81
C GLY A 736 -25.99 38.63 -12.40
N LYS A 737 -26.61 37.72 -13.14
CA LYS A 737 -26.39 36.28 -12.99
C LYS A 737 -25.56 35.79 -14.18
N VAL A 738 -24.36 35.22 -13.88
CA VAL A 738 -23.53 34.59 -14.91
C VAL A 738 -24.27 33.37 -15.47
N THR A 739 -24.29 33.27 -16.80
CA THR A 739 -24.93 32.20 -17.54
C THR A 739 -23.92 31.19 -18.05
N GLU A 740 -22.78 31.65 -18.57
CA GLU A 740 -21.74 30.77 -19.11
C GLU A 740 -20.37 31.45 -19.22
N VAL A 741 -19.33 30.61 -19.29
CA VAL A 741 -17.97 31.02 -19.67
C VAL A 741 -17.52 30.19 -20.86
N GLU A 742 -17.11 30.87 -21.93
CA GLU A 742 -16.65 30.27 -23.18
C GLU A 742 -15.25 30.78 -23.55
N ARG A 743 -14.48 29.98 -24.29
CA ARG A 743 -13.19 30.41 -24.86
C ARG A 743 -13.39 30.87 -26.31
N GLN A 744 -13.12 32.13 -26.61
CA GLN A 744 -13.18 32.70 -27.93
C GLN A 744 -11.94 33.55 -28.20
N ASN A 745 -11.31 33.39 -29.36
CA ASN A 745 -10.14 34.20 -29.80
C ASN A 745 -8.98 34.23 -28.78
N GLY A 746 -8.81 33.16 -28.01
CA GLY A 746 -7.74 33.05 -26.98
C GLY A 746 -8.07 33.70 -25.63
N LYS A 747 -9.22 34.36 -25.50
CA LYS A 747 -9.75 34.90 -24.25
C LYS A 747 -10.93 34.08 -23.70
N LEU A 748 -11.27 34.29 -22.45
CA LEU A 748 -12.48 33.76 -21.80
C LEU A 748 -13.56 34.84 -21.90
N VAL A 749 -14.68 34.51 -22.56
CA VAL A 749 -15.88 35.38 -22.65
C VAL A 749 -16.82 34.97 -21.52
N VAL A 750 -17.01 35.85 -20.57
CA VAL A 750 -17.95 35.68 -19.46
C VAL A 750 -19.27 36.36 -19.85
N ARG A 751 -20.35 35.59 -19.90
CA ARG A 751 -21.70 36.09 -20.21
C ARG A 751 -22.56 36.11 -18.97
N TRP A 752 -23.36 37.16 -18.81
CA TRP A 752 -24.33 37.26 -17.74
C TRP A 752 -25.61 37.92 -18.19
N GLU A 753 -26.68 37.73 -17.46
CA GLU A 753 -27.94 38.42 -17.59
C GLU A 753 -27.96 39.59 -16.59
N GLU A 754 -28.02 40.82 -17.12
CA GLU A 754 -28.05 42.03 -16.28
C GLU A 754 -29.41 42.14 -15.55
N SER A 755 -29.39 42.33 -14.24
CA SER A 755 -30.56 42.15 -13.39
C SER A 755 -31.61 43.31 -13.48
N TYR A 756 -31.26 44.48 -13.92
CA TYR A 756 -32.18 45.61 -14.00
C TYR A 756 -33.03 45.65 -15.28
N HIS A 757 -32.39 45.23 -16.41
CA HIS A 757 -33.01 45.26 -17.70
C HIS A 757 -33.28 43.90 -18.32
N ASN A 758 -32.76 42.83 -17.65
CA ASN A 758 -32.77 41.45 -18.17
C ASN A 758 -32.15 41.34 -19.59
N GLU A 759 -31.12 42.13 -19.86
CA GLU A 759 -30.38 42.10 -21.11
C GLU A 759 -29.09 41.30 -20.99
N PRO A 760 -28.71 40.49 -21.97
CA PRO A 760 -27.45 39.78 -21.98
C PRO A 760 -26.28 40.75 -22.15
N ASP A 761 -25.23 40.61 -21.33
CA ASP A 761 -23.98 41.35 -21.45
C ASP A 761 -22.79 40.41 -21.33
N HIS A 762 -21.58 40.85 -21.64
CA HIS A 762 -20.40 40.05 -21.63
C HIS A 762 -19.12 40.87 -21.42
N VAL A 763 -18.06 40.18 -20.95
CA VAL A 763 -16.71 40.73 -20.88
C VAL A 763 -15.66 39.66 -21.28
N ASP A 764 -14.62 40.10 -22.02
CA ASP A 764 -13.51 39.27 -22.46
C ASP A 764 -12.35 39.42 -21.47
N VAL A 765 -11.94 38.31 -20.82
CA VAL A 765 -10.88 38.31 -19.84
C VAL A 765 -9.84 37.20 -20.08
N ASP A 766 -8.67 37.31 -19.45
CA ASP A 766 -7.61 36.32 -19.54
C ASP A 766 -7.81 35.19 -18.51
N MET A 767 -8.39 35.52 -17.36
CA MET A 767 -8.58 34.57 -16.25
C MET A 767 -9.97 34.76 -15.62
N VAL A 768 -10.55 33.66 -15.18
CA VAL A 768 -11.79 33.66 -14.41
C VAL A 768 -11.55 33.04 -13.04
N ILE A 769 -11.97 33.72 -11.99
CA ILE A 769 -11.92 33.24 -10.59
C ILE A 769 -13.34 32.96 -10.10
N LEU A 770 -13.61 31.74 -9.71
CA LEU A 770 -14.90 31.28 -9.21
C LEU A 770 -14.99 31.45 -7.70
N ALA A 771 -15.91 32.28 -7.23
CA ALA A 771 -16.22 32.43 -5.82
C ALA A 771 -17.19 31.32 -5.38
N THR A 772 -16.62 30.19 -4.98
CA THR A 772 -17.34 28.99 -4.57
C THR A 772 -18.04 29.15 -3.23
N GLY A 773 -19.21 28.55 -3.08
CA GLY A 773 -19.94 28.50 -1.83
C GLY A 773 -19.31 27.51 -0.84
N PHE A 774 -19.71 27.63 0.43
CA PHE A 774 -19.31 26.71 1.49
C PHE A 774 -20.32 25.59 1.64
N GLU A 775 -19.82 24.36 1.75
CA GLU A 775 -20.58 23.14 2.02
C GLU A 775 -20.17 22.50 3.34
N PRO A 776 -21.03 21.68 3.97
CA PRO A 776 -20.59 20.82 5.06
C PRO A 776 -19.45 19.90 4.63
N LYS A 777 -18.59 19.52 5.57
CA LYS A 777 -17.57 18.48 5.31
C LYS A 777 -18.24 17.20 4.84
N GLU A 778 -17.56 16.42 4.01
CA GLU A 778 -18.05 15.13 3.48
C GLU A 778 -18.43 14.15 4.58
N ASP A 779 -17.68 14.15 5.68
CA ASP A 779 -17.90 13.29 6.83
C ASP A 779 -18.85 13.88 7.89
N ALA A 780 -19.50 15.03 7.64
CA ALA A 780 -20.40 15.67 8.59
C ALA A 780 -21.53 14.72 9.07
N GLY A 781 -22.01 13.81 8.21
CA GLY A 781 -22.97 12.79 8.58
C GLY A 781 -22.41 11.79 9.59
N ARG A 782 -21.21 11.28 9.36
CA ARG A 782 -20.51 10.37 10.27
C ARG A 782 -20.23 11.05 11.62
N VAL A 783 -19.70 12.27 11.58
CA VAL A 783 -19.45 13.06 12.80
C VAL A 783 -20.73 13.28 13.58
N ALA A 784 -21.83 13.70 12.93
CA ALA A 784 -23.12 13.91 13.61
C ALA A 784 -23.60 12.64 14.33
N ASN A 785 -23.48 11.48 13.67
CA ASN A 785 -23.85 10.19 14.27
C ASN A 785 -22.94 9.82 15.45
N THR A 786 -21.61 9.98 15.30
CA THR A 786 -20.63 9.69 16.35
C THR A 786 -20.86 10.52 17.62
N PHE A 787 -21.26 11.78 17.47
CA PHE A 787 -21.49 12.69 18.59
C PHE A 787 -22.96 12.78 19.02
N GLY A 788 -23.87 12.08 18.34
CA GLY A 788 -25.30 12.10 18.66
C GLY A 788 -25.94 13.47 18.50
N ILE A 789 -25.58 14.23 17.44
CA ILE A 789 -26.10 15.58 17.18
C ILE A 789 -26.90 15.63 15.87
N SER A 790 -27.76 16.64 15.74
CA SER A 790 -28.57 16.86 14.55
C SER A 790 -27.88 17.71 13.50
N ARG A 791 -28.37 17.59 12.25
CA ARG A 791 -27.95 18.46 11.12
C ARG A 791 -29.13 19.27 10.59
N SER A 792 -28.86 20.48 10.09
CA SER A 792 -29.81 21.31 9.37
C SER A 792 -30.16 20.72 7.98
N ALA A 793 -31.17 21.28 7.32
CA ALA A 793 -31.52 20.93 5.94
C ALA A 793 -30.35 21.16 4.96
N GLY A 794 -29.47 22.13 5.22
CA GLY A 794 -28.25 22.39 4.46
C GLY A 794 -27.08 21.44 4.80
N GLY A 795 -27.27 20.48 5.70
CA GLY A 795 -26.27 19.47 6.08
C GLY A 795 -25.27 19.90 7.17
N PHE A 796 -25.24 21.15 7.58
CA PHE A 796 -24.43 21.67 8.69
C PHE A 796 -24.96 21.19 10.05
N PHE A 797 -24.14 21.22 11.10
CA PHE A 797 -24.57 20.85 12.43
C PHE A 797 -25.59 21.86 12.96
N LEU A 798 -26.62 21.37 13.66
CA LEU A 798 -27.73 22.18 14.11
C LEU A 798 -27.58 22.54 15.59
N GLU A 799 -27.68 23.83 15.88
CA GLU A 799 -27.77 24.35 17.23
C GLU A 799 -29.12 23.99 17.86
N ARG A 800 -29.14 23.95 19.19
CA ARG A 800 -30.36 23.67 19.97
C ARG A 800 -31.44 24.72 19.76
N HIS A 801 -31.05 25.99 19.70
CA HIS A 801 -31.99 27.10 19.44
C HIS A 801 -31.23 28.34 18.93
N PRO A 802 -31.59 28.91 17.77
CA PRO A 802 -30.80 29.96 17.14
C PRO A 802 -30.64 31.26 17.93
N LYS A 803 -31.55 31.54 18.90
CA LYS A 803 -31.49 32.76 19.71
C LYS A 803 -31.11 32.51 21.17
N LEU A 804 -31.57 31.40 21.76
CA LEU A 804 -31.44 31.15 23.20
C LEU A 804 -30.24 30.20 23.51
N ALA A 805 -29.84 29.39 22.57
CA ALA A 805 -28.74 28.41 22.72
C ALA A 805 -27.97 28.24 21.39
N PRO A 806 -27.35 29.32 20.87
CA PRO A 806 -26.80 29.38 19.50
C PRO A 806 -25.52 28.59 19.32
N VAL A 807 -24.88 28.15 20.40
CA VAL A 807 -23.65 27.34 20.38
C VAL A 807 -23.82 25.95 20.96
N GLU A 808 -24.98 25.66 21.58
CA GLU A 808 -25.30 24.36 22.17
C GLU A 808 -25.95 23.44 21.13
N THR A 809 -25.71 22.15 21.24
CA THR A 809 -26.44 21.14 20.47
C THR A 809 -27.64 20.62 21.24
N ALA A 810 -28.46 19.78 20.61
CA ALA A 810 -29.52 19.04 21.29
C ALA A 810 -28.97 18.09 22.37
N THR A 811 -27.73 17.67 22.25
CA THR A 811 -27.02 16.83 23.24
C THR A 811 -26.26 17.75 24.19
N ASP A 812 -26.64 17.75 25.46
CA ASP A 812 -26.03 18.63 26.46
C ASP A 812 -24.54 18.35 26.63
N GLY A 813 -23.72 19.39 26.80
CA GLY A 813 -22.29 19.32 26.97
C GLY A 813 -21.51 19.21 25.65
N ILE A 814 -22.22 19.23 24.51
CA ILE A 814 -21.59 19.28 23.17
C ILE A 814 -21.93 20.62 22.52
N TYR A 815 -20.91 21.37 22.15
CA TYR A 815 -20.99 22.73 21.63
C TYR A 815 -20.48 22.83 20.21
N LEU A 816 -20.93 23.84 19.46
CA LEU A 816 -20.55 24.14 18.09
C LEU A 816 -19.72 25.41 18.01
N ALA A 817 -18.70 25.41 17.16
CA ALA A 817 -17.90 26.59 16.89
C ALA A 817 -17.47 26.66 15.42
N GLY A 818 -17.75 27.80 14.80
CA GLY A 818 -17.28 28.12 13.45
C GLY A 818 -18.13 27.50 12.34
N ALA A 819 -17.55 27.45 11.16
CA ALA A 819 -18.26 27.13 9.91
C ALA A 819 -18.81 25.68 9.79
N CYS A 820 -18.65 24.84 10.79
CA CYS A 820 -19.34 23.55 10.86
C CYS A 820 -20.85 23.70 11.17
N GLN A 821 -21.28 24.82 11.73
CA GLN A 821 -22.69 25.14 12.01
C GLN A 821 -23.36 25.85 10.83
N SER A 822 -22.66 26.78 10.20
CA SER A 822 -23.16 27.53 9.05
C SER A 822 -21.99 28.28 8.37
N PRO A 823 -22.12 28.70 7.12
CA PRO A 823 -21.14 29.57 6.51
C PRO A 823 -20.96 30.87 7.33
N MET A 824 -19.70 31.15 7.73
CA MET A 824 -19.38 32.37 8.50
C MET A 824 -17.91 32.77 8.27
N ASP A 825 -17.62 34.04 8.49
CA ASP A 825 -16.29 34.61 8.38
C ASP A 825 -15.43 34.37 9.63
N ILE A 826 -14.16 34.75 9.58
CA ILE A 826 -13.22 34.56 10.70
C ILE A 826 -13.65 35.32 11.97
N PRO A 827 -14.06 36.60 11.91
CA PRO A 827 -14.59 37.32 13.09
C PRO A 827 -15.73 36.60 13.77
N ASP A 828 -16.72 36.14 13.00
CA ASP A 828 -17.88 35.39 13.52
C ASP A 828 -17.45 34.04 14.10
N CYS A 829 -16.55 33.32 13.43
CA CYS A 829 -15.98 32.07 13.97
C CYS A 829 -15.29 32.26 15.31
N VAL A 830 -14.52 33.35 15.47
CA VAL A 830 -13.81 33.65 16.72
C VAL A 830 -14.81 34.04 17.82
N ALA A 831 -15.81 34.87 17.50
CA ALA A 831 -16.86 35.24 18.44
C ALA A 831 -17.67 34.02 18.92
N GLN A 832 -18.04 33.14 18.00
CA GLN A 832 -18.76 31.91 18.31
C GLN A 832 -17.91 30.93 19.14
N ALA A 833 -16.63 30.77 18.79
CA ALA A 833 -15.68 29.95 19.56
C ALA A 833 -15.57 30.47 21.02
N GLY A 834 -15.53 31.79 21.20
CA GLY A 834 -15.57 32.41 22.52
C GLY A 834 -16.86 32.08 23.27
N GLY A 835 -18.03 32.13 22.60
CA GLY A 835 -19.32 31.73 23.15
C GLY A 835 -19.37 30.25 23.56
N ALA A 836 -18.90 29.36 22.68
CA ALA A 836 -18.82 27.91 22.96
C ALA A 836 -17.86 27.60 24.14
N ALA A 837 -16.73 28.27 24.20
CA ALA A 837 -15.77 28.13 25.31
C ALA A 837 -16.37 28.65 26.62
N ALA A 838 -17.09 29.77 26.62
CA ALA A 838 -17.76 30.32 27.80
C ALA A 838 -18.88 29.38 28.30
N ALA A 839 -19.66 28.81 27.39
CA ALA A 839 -20.71 27.84 27.73
C ALA A 839 -20.12 26.55 28.34
N ALA A 840 -19.07 26.00 27.73
CA ALA A 840 -18.34 24.85 28.27
C ALA A 840 -17.71 25.16 29.64
N LEU A 841 -17.10 26.35 29.79
CA LEU A 841 -16.48 26.77 31.04
C LEU A 841 -17.52 26.93 32.14
N SER A 842 -18.70 27.53 31.86
CA SER A 842 -19.78 27.65 32.81
C SER A 842 -20.20 26.30 33.39
N LEU A 843 -20.31 25.29 32.54
CA LEU A 843 -20.59 23.93 32.96
C LEU A 843 -19.48 23.36 33.86
N ILE A 844 -18.21 23.52 33.47
CA ILE A 844 -17.07 22.98 34.20
C ILE A 844 -16.89 23.68 35.55
N ASP A 845 -17.06 25.00 35.59
CA ASP A 845 -16.85 25.81 36.78
C ASP A 845 -17.96 25.58 37.84
N GLN A 846 -19.22 25.42 37.39
CA GLN A 846 -20.36 25.10 38.27
C GLN A 846 -20.22 23.67 38.88
N GLY A 847 -19.60 22.73 38.17
CA GLY A 847 -19.40 21.34 38.62
C GLY A 847 -20.72 20.56 38.82
N THR A 848 -21.87 21.18 38.48
CA THR A 848 -23.20 20.54 38.57
C THR A 848 -24.04 20.92 37.36
N VAL A 849 -24.98 20.05 36.98
CA VAL A 849 -25.88 20.22 35.85
C VAL A 849 -27.31 20.07 36.34
N ALA A 850 -28.19 21.01 35.95
CA ALA A 850 -29.62 20.86 36.13
C ALA A 850 -30.14 19.85 35.10
N LEU A 851 -30.69 18.74 35.56
CA LEU A 851 -31.27 17.71 34.70
C LEU A 851 -32.76 17.98 34.48
N GLU A 852 -33.29 17.43 33.37
CA GLU A 852 -34.74 17.43 33.12
C GLU A 852 -35.46 16.64 34.24
N PRO A 853 -36.39 17.24 34.98
CA PRO A 853 -37.05 16.55 36.07
C PRO A 853 -38.03 15.49 35.58
N SER A 854 -38.57 15.61 34.38
CA SER A 854 -39.60 14.75 33.80
C SER A 854 -39.01 13.59 32.99
N ILE A 855 -38.06 12.86 33.56
CA ILE A 855 -37.43 11.73 32.88
C ILE A 855 -38.32 10.50 32.78
N ALA A 856 -38.01 9.60 31.80
CA ALA A 856 -38.67 8.31 31.69
C ALA A 856 -38.24 7.38 32.82
N ILE A 857 -39.17 6.56 33.31
CA ILE A 857 -38.91 5.48 34.27
C ILE A 857 -39.47 4.18 33.76
N VAL A 858 -38.87 3.09 34.18
CA VAL A 858 -39.26 1.72 33.77
C VAL A 858 -39.91 0.98 34.95
N ASN A 859 -41.06 0.36 34.69
CA ASN A 859 -41.59 -0.65 35.58
C ASN A 859 -41.00 -2.01 35.15
N GLU A 860 -40.01 -2.50 35.88
CA GLU A 860 -39.27 -3.70 35.56
C GLU A 860 -40.17 -4.96 35.46
N LEU A 861 -41.21 -5.03 36.33
CA LEU A 861 -42.13 -6.17 36.33
C LEU A 861 -43.02 -6.22 35.08
N ARG A 862 -43.21 -5.12 34.37
CA ARG A 862 -43.95 -5.03 33.11
C ARG A 862 -43.08 -5.05 31.87
N CYS A 863 -41.78 -4.86 32.04
CA CYS A 863 -40.85 -4.79 30.93
C CYS A 863 -40.66 -6.21 30.28
N ALA A 864 -40.97 -6.33 29.01
CA ALA A 864 -40.77 -7.56 28.24
C ALA A 864 -39.42 -7.64 27.53
N GLY A 865 -38.51 -6.68 27.71
CA GLY A 865 -37.20 -6.65 27.05
C GLY A 865 -37.24 -6.53 25.51
N CYS A 866 -38.35 -6.05 24.93
CA CYS A 866 -38.54 -6.02 23.48
C CYS A 866 -37.71 -5.01 22.69
N GLY A 867 -37.02 -4.08 23.36
CA GLY A 867 -36.12 -3.09 22.74
C GLY A 867 -36.81 -1.93 22.00
N GLN A 868 -38.15 -1.87 21.88
CA GLN A 868 -38.82 -0.78 21.13
C GLN A 868 -38.52 0.61 21.70
N CYS A 869 -38.46 0.75 23.04
CA CYS A 869 -38.08 2.01 23.68
C CYS A 869 -36.67 2.43 23.38
N VAL A 870 -35.73 1.46 23.20
CA VAL A 870 -34.35 1.72 22.77
C VAL A 870 -34.33 2.27 21.35
N ALA A 871 -34.99 1.54 20.43
CA ALA A 871 -35.03 1.90 19.00
C ALA A 871 -35.75 3.26 18.76
N SER A 872 -36.70 3.63 19.58
CA SER A 872 -37.49 4.88 19.46
C SER A 872 -36.88 6.08 20.17
N CYS A 873 -35.82 5.90 20.97
CA CYS A 873 -35.20 6.99 21.72
C CYS A 873 -34.24 7.84 20.86
N PRO A 874 -34.58 9.11 20.54
CA PRO A 874 -33.73 9.95 19.71
C PRO A 874 -32.46 10.43 20.44
N TYR A 875 -32.38 10.23 21.77
CA TYR A 875 -31.28 10.67 22.63
C TYR A 875 -30.39 9.51 23.08
N SER A 876 -30.66 8.29 22.62
CA SER A 876 -29.95 7.08 23.06
C SER A 876 -29.88 6.91 24.58
N ALA A 877 -30.93 7.39 25.27
CA ALA A 877 -31.02 7.41 26.73
C ALA A 877 -31.48 6.09 27.35
N ILE A 878 -31.73 5.04 26.55
CA ILE A 878 -32.27 3.75 27.01
C ILE A 878 -31.44 2.64 26.46
N GLU A 879 -31.06 1.69 27.32
CA GLU A 879 -30.37 0.45 26.97
C GLU A 879 -31.12 -0.75 27.57
N LEU A 880 -30.89 -1.95 27.01
CA LEU A 880 -31.31 -3.20 27.61
C LEU A 880 -30.17 -3.82 28.41
N ARG A 881 -30.38 -4.01 29.73
CA ARG A 881 -29.45 -4.77 30.57
C ARG A 881 -30.22 -5.96 31.17
N GLU A 882 -29.68 -7.12 31.04
CA GLU A 882 -30.29 -8.36 31.56
C GLU A 882 -31.76 -8.56 31.13
N GLY A 883 -32.10 -8.10 29.92
CA GLY A 883 -33.45 -8.20 29.36
C GLY A 883 -34.48 -7.18 29.88
N VAL A 884 -34.03 -6.16 30.63
CA VAL A 884 -34.85 -5.06 31.14
C VAL A 884 -34.34 -3.74 30.59
N ALA A 885 -35.25 -2.84 30.20
CA ALA A 885 -34.86 -1.50 29.77
C ALA A 885 -34.39 -0.66 30.98
N GLN A 886 -33.23 0.00 30.82
CA GLN A 886 -32.74 0.95 31.83
C GLN A 886 -32.62 2.33 31.18
N VAL A 887 -33.09 3.35 31.87
CA VAL A 887 -33.05 4.74 31.42
C VAL A 887 -31.86 5.46 32.05
N ASN A 888 -31.01 6.03 31.20
CA ASN A 888 -30.00 6.97 31.65
C ASN A 888 -30.65 8.36 31.83
N GLY A 889 -30.88 8.76 33.07
CA GLY A 889 -31.55 10.04 33.42
C GLY A 889 -30.75 11.27 32.97
N TYR A 890 -29.45 11.14 32.74
CA TYR A 890 -28.59 12.24 32.27
C TYR A 890 -28.76 12.54 30.78
N LEU A 891 -29.18 11.55 30.00
CA LEU A 891 -29.46 11.67 28.56
C LEU A 891 -30.94 11.90 28.27
N CYS A 892 -31.83 11.50 29.17
CA CYS A 892 -33.28 11.58 28.97
C CYS A 892 -33.75 13.02 28.95
N LYS A 893 -34.50 13.42 27.90
CA LYS A 893 -35.10 14.74 27.72
C LYS A 893 -36.63 14.79 27.99
N GLY A 894 -37.17 13.76 28.61
CA GLY A 894 -38.57 13.74 28.95
C GLY A 894 -39.57 13.80 27.80
N CYS A 895 -39.13 13.47 26.58
CA CYS A 895 -39.95 13.64 25.36
C CYS A 895 -41.14 12.68 25.23
N GLY A 896 -41.22 11.61 26.04
CA GLY A 896 -42.31 10.66 26.09
C GLY A 896 -42.39 9.65 24.97
N THR A 897 -41.56 9.72 23.95
CA THR A 897 -41.58 8.78 22.77
C THR A 897 -41.50 7.33 23.20
N CYS A 898 -40.65 6.99 24.15
CA CYS A 898 -40.48 5.62 24.66
C CYS A 898 -41.74 5.13 25.42
N ALA A 899 -42.44 6.02 26.15
CA ALA A 899 -43.68 5.69 26.83
C ALA A 899 -44.80 5.43 25.81
N ALA A 900 -44.91 6.25 24.77
CA ALA A 900 -45.86 6.05 23.67
C ALA A 900 -45.59 4.76 22.87
N ALA A 901 -44.31 4.41 22.66
CA ALA A 901 -43.92 3.23 21.91
C ALA A 901 -43.99 1.90 22.69
N CYS A 902 -44.12 1.94 24.03
CA CYS A 902 -44.08 0.75 24.87
C CYS A 902 -45.38 -0.07 24.82
N PRO A 903 -45.40 -1.30 24.20
CA PRO A 903 -46.61 -2.07 24.08
C PRO A 903 -47.17 -2.57 25.42
N ASN A 904 -46.28 -2.78 26.40
CA ASN A 904 -46.66 -3.27 27.73
C ASN A 904 -46.89 -2.14 28.74
N LYS A 905 -46.85 -0.87 28.31
CA LYS A 905 -46.96 0.30 29.20
C LYS A 905 -46.03 0.18 30.43
N ALA A 906 -44.83 -0.35 30.19
CA ALA A 906 -43.79 -0.47 31.19
C ALA A 906 -42.98 0.84 31.36
N MET A 907 -43.10 1.75 30.37
CA MET A 907 -42.44 3.06 30.38
C MET A 907 -43.44 4.14 30.75
N THR A 908 -43.08 5.01 31.69
CA THR A 908 -43.84 6.20 32.08
C THR A 908 -42.88 7.38 32.28
N LEU A 909 -43.39 8.60 32.38
CA LEU A 909 -42.64 9.79 32.74
C LEU A 909 -42.91 10.20 34.16
N ILE A 910 -41.91 10.65 34.90
CA ILE A 910 -42.07 11.29 36.21
C ILE A 910 -42.91 12.54 35.98
N HIS A 911 -43.87 12.77 36.87
CA HIS A 911 -44.86 13.88 36.84
C HIS A 911 -45.90 13.80 35.72
N TYR A 912 -46.02 12.70 34.97
CA TYR A 912 -46.98 12.49 33.90
C TYR A 912 -47.64 11.10 33.95
N ASP A 913 -47.75 10.51 35.12
CA ASP A 913 -48.56 9.32 35.27
C ASP A 913 -50.08 9.70 35.32
N ASP A 914 -50.91 8.73 34.94
CA ASP A 914 -52.37 8.95 34.85
C ASP A 914 -52.98 9.45 36.19
N ARG A 915 -52.43 9.06 37.34
CA ARG A 915 -52.91 9.45 38.68
C ARG A 915 -52.54 10.89 38.98
N GLU A 916 -51.39 11.30 38.66
CA GLU A 916 -50.89 12.68 38.82
C GLU A 916 -51.71 13.64 37.95
N ILE A 917 -51.91 13.26 36.66
CA ILE A 917 -52.71 14.03 35.69
C ILE A 917 -54.15 14.20 36.20
N VAL A 918 -54.77 13.08 36.64
CA VAL A 918 -56.14 13.11 37.20
C VAL A 918 -56.23 13.96 38.47
N ALA A 919 -55.22 13.87 39.35
CA ALA A 919 -55.16 14.72 40.56
C ALA A 919 -55.02 16.20 40.21
N GLU A 920 -54.23 16.54 39.20
CA GLU A 920 -54.06 17.94 38.74
C GLU A 920 -55.35 18.48 38.12
N VAL A 921 -56.02 17.70 37.26
CA VAL A 921 -57.33 18.06 36.68
C VAL A 921 -58.38 18.27 37.77
N LEU A 922 -58.46 17.37 38.76
CA LEU A 922 -59.40 17.49 39.87
C LEU A 922 -59.06 18.69 40.74
N GLY A 923 -57.80 19.01 40.98
CA GLY A 923 -57.35 20.20 41.67
C GLY A 923 -57.74 21.51 40.96
N ALA A 924 -57.53 21.54 39.61
CA ALA A 924 -57.91 22.67 38.76
C ALA A 924 -59.47 22.91 38.78
N LEU A 925 -60.24 21.82 38.67
CA LEU A 925 -61.70 21.88 38.75
C LEU A 925 -62.21 22.40 40.12
N ARG A 926 -61.57 21.96 41.21
CA ARG A 926 -61.89 22.48 42.57
C ARG A 926 -61.60 23.96 42.74
N LEU A 927 -60.44 24.41 42.18
CA LEU A 927 -60.07 25.80 42.17
C LEU A 927 -61.03 26.67 41.33
N ALA A 928 -61.47 26.15 40.18
CA ALA A 928 -62.44 26.79 39.31
C ALA A 928 -63.80 26.94 40.06
N ALA A 929 -64.26 25.83 40.63
CA ALA A 929 -65.52 25.85 41.43
C ALA A 929 -65.43 26.78 42.65
N ALA A 930 -64.28 26.89 43.32
CA ALA A 930 -64.10 27.81 44.44
C ALA A 930 -64.07 29.27 44.01
N LYS A 931 -63.68 29.62 42.81
CA LYS A 931 -63.71 30.95 42.19
C LYS A 931 -65.15 31.38 41.78
N GLU A 932 -66.03 30.46 41.48
CA GLU A 932 -67.43 30.69 41.10
C GLU A 932 -68.34 30.92 42.38
N VAL A 933 -67.88 30.51 43.55
CA VAL A 933 -68.62 30.61 44.81
C VAL A 933 -68.14 31.79 45.67
N GLY A 934 -67.07 32.52 45.33
CA GLY A 934 -66.56 33.71 45.95
C GLY A 934 -66.81 34.94 45.05
#